data_2137e39c37d38afa157dd9eec23747fa
#
_entry.id   2137e39c37d38afa157dd9eec23747fa
#
_cell.length_a   1.000
_cell.length_b   1.000
_cell.length_c   1.000
_cell.angle_alpha   90.00
_cell.angle_beta   90.00
_cell.angle_gamma   90.00
#
_symmetry.space_group_name_H-M   'P 1'
#
loop_
_entity.id
_entity.type
_entity.pdbx_description
1 polymer ?
#
loop_
_entity_poly.entity_id
_entity_poly.type
_entity_poly.pdbx_seq_one_letter_code
_entity_poly.pdbx_strand_id
1 'polypeptide(L)'
;RKFGKQIQKRQLEVPEYAASFVNYKALKKLIKKLSATPTLAAQNDVSRSAASADSQASLQANKATFFFQLERELDKVNAFYLQKEEELKIRLRTLLDKKKVLQTREGVSRRSAKFTTLEEGFQQFATDLNKLQQFVEINGTAFSKILKKWDKTSKSKTKELYLSRAVEVQPFFNATVISELSDQATTSLQDLGAWSDGIQVNFQASGHVVTSQHFMGTDEGDADTLLLDTVITGNLESLRDLLTRMQSTATTDEPDNSISDRVTRTFLAAIHEAPYESLEVLMSTGLVDLSSYDDINERDCLHQAAIYGKHHVMQWALDAGVPVDRTDVYGRVPLHYACLHGRLGMTIANSNTIDLIDHDNFTPLIHSIIQGHLDCVESLLSKNARIDPVSSSDHVPLNLACEHGSVTVVEMLLKHGAKILPDAEGLFPQHLVARSGQTSELLLLLRRFGADLDQIDKLYGWTPLVHAASDGNVDCLQALLKAGVNANILDEKDLPAMYYAAWEGHLECMKLLMPVNTKKAASPAITQPSLGPMSSSSAPAPMALDPDAIPFFELPPPIIPLRRYGHNFLDTKTVVQISFDETDEPPLLFFQDGKYPAARLTISSKLSDLIPKNIILPFQEDTRTVSFQVDNLDTFSLDFDVFPTYGAKVIAKTVVLPTTFKTITGSTTCCLPLFDPRLRAIGQISFNAQVIKPFKGQPLEITDFETYWKATSQLDQPTNAVVTGSSLSGDYVRLFVQYTSDGIPVIWPRWTILCGGLEIPVCRLSLEQFIAITERNPSRAELSRLSSKTAENIAEIYHTLATAGVTLLNALSVLPTGIHVNLQILYPTAEEEKTHALGPALDINLFVDEILTVVFDHARAQRAQAAQAVRSIVFSSYHAKLCTALNWKQPNFPVFLCNDLGREGSLVGSQSVQSSGRRSASVKEVVRIAQTNNLMGLMCYSGLLEMVPALVDAIKSHGLALVMDKSTETPHASPQTQPFPNGPKGIDGVLRSHGILRFNDSIDM
;
A
#
# COMPACT_ATOMS: atom_id res chain seq x y z
N ARG A 1 -9.21 -7.14 16.50
CA ARG A 1 -10.35 -6.27 16.20
C ARG A 1 -10.41 -5.89 14.71
N LYS A 2 -9.27 -5.58 14.04
CA LYS A 2 -9.21 -5.10 12.65
C LYS A 2 -9.88 -6.04 11.62
N PHE A 3 -9.57 -7.33 11.60
CA PHE A 3 -10.03 -8.25 10.55
C PHE A 3 -11.56 -8.45 10.49
N GLY A 4 -12.23 -8.52 11.64
CA GLY A 4 -13.70 -8.65 11.65
C GLY A 4 -14.42 -7.40 11.10
N LYS A 5 -13.80 -6.23 11.19
CA LYS A 5 -14.29 -4.99 10.58
C LYS A 5 -13.98 -4.94 9.08
N GLN A 6 -12.85 -5.50 8.68
CA GLN A 6 -12.49 -5.66 7.26
C GLN A 6 -13.52 -6.54 6.52
N ILE A 7 -13.99 -7.63 7.15
CA ILE A 7 -15.11 -8.42 6.58
C ILE A 7 -16.38 -7.57 6.50
N GLN A 8 -16.70 -6.78 7.53
CA GLN A 8 -17.89 -5.93 7.52
C GLN A 8 -17.81 -4.87 6.40
N LYS A 9 -16.66 -4.26 6.17
CA LYS A 9 -16.44 -3.35 5.06
C LYS A 9 -16.72 -4.02 3.72
N ARG A 10 -16.16 -5.21 3.51
CA ARG A 10 -16.38 -5.96 2.26
C ARG A 10 -17.83 -6.43 2.08
N GLN A 11 -18.54 -6.75 3.16
CA GLN A 11 -19.98 -7.05 3.10
C GLN A 11 -20.81 -5.86 2.60
N LEU A 12 -20.34 -4.65 2.81
CA LEU A 12 -20.98 -3.43 2.31
C LEU A 12 -20.58 -3.11 0.87
N GLU A 13 -19.32 -3.34 0.52
CA GLU A 13 -18.84 -3.15 -0.85
C GLU A 13 -19.49 -4.15 -1.84
N VAL A 14 -19.87 -5.33 -1.34
CA VAL A 14 -20.55 -6.36 -2.14
C VAL A 14 -21.79 -6.89 -1.38
N PRO A 15 -22.89 -6.14 -1.35
CA PRO A 15 -24.06 -6.45 -0.55
C PRO A 15 -24.70 -7.80 -0.90
N GLU A 16 -24.71 -8.16 -2.17
CA GLU A 16 -25.20 -9.44 -2.69
C GLU A 16 -24.51 -10.66 -2.04
N TYR A 17 -23.23 -10.52 -1.67
CA TYR A 17 -22.41 -11.58 -1.04
C TYR A 17 -22.48 -11.54 0.49
N ALA A 18 -23.06 -10.47 1.07
CA ALA A 18 -22.97 -10.16 2.51
C ALA A 18 -23.36 -11.32 3.42
N ALA A 19 -24.47 -12.04 3.11
CA ALA A 19 -24.97 -13.17 3.89
C ALA A 19 -24.04 -14.40 3.82
N SER A 20 -23.28 -14.54 2.73
CA SER A 20 -22.50 -15.72 2.40
C SER A 20 -21.08 -15.68 2.96
N PHE A 21 -20.59 -14.50 3.40
CA PHE A 21 -19.30 -14.42 4.11
C PHE A 21 -19.31 -15.23 5.40
N VAL A 22 -18.13 -15.75 5.78
CA VAL A 22 -17.90 -16.41 7.07
C VAL A 22 -18.32 -15.50 8.22
N ASN A 23 -19.17 -16.01 9.11
CA ASN A 23 -19.56 -15.28 10.32
C ASN A 23 -18.43 -15.32 11.36
N TYR A 24 -17.34 -14.63 11.04
CA TYR A 24 -16.13 -14.56 11.87
C TYR A 24 -16.42 -14.05 13.29
N LYS A 25 -17.38 -13.12 13.44
CA LYS A 25 -17.78 -12.56 14.73
C LYS A 25 -18.46 -13.60 15.61
N ALA A 26 -19.36 -14.44 15.04
CA ALA A 26 -20.01 -15.53 15.75
C ALA A 26 -19.02 -16.59 16.19
N LEU A 27 -18.15 -17.07 15.27
CA LEU A 27 -17.10 -18.04 15.58
C LEU A 27 -16.14 -17.53 16.66
N LYS A 28 -15.77 -16.26 16.62
CA LYS A 28 -14.95 -15.63 17.66
C LYS A 28 -15.64 -15.57 19.02
N LYS A 29 -16.97 -15.27 19.05
CA LYS A 29 -17.77 -15.31 20.28
C LYS A 29 -17.88 -16.75 20.81
N LEU A 30 -18.05 -17.72 19.92
CA LEU A 30 -18.10 -19.13 20.28
C LEU A 30 -16.79 -19.58 20.95
N ILE A 31 -15.62 -19.31 20.36
CA ILE A 31 -14.32 -19.61 20.98
C ILE A 31 -14.23 -18.98 22.36
N LYS A 32 -14.65 -17.73 22.53
CA LYS A 32 -14.62 -17.06 23.83
C LYS A 32 -15.58 -17.70 24.85
N LYS A 33 -16.77 -18.13 24.42
CA LYS A 33 -17.76 -18.82 25.26
C LYS A 33 -17.23 -20.18 25.72
N LEU A 34 -16.65 -20.95 24.79
CA LEU A 34 -16.09 -22.28 25.08
C LEU A 34 -14.84 -22.21 25.97
N SER A 35 -14.08 -21.09 25.91
CA SER A 35 -12.94 -20.88 26.81
C SER A 35 -13.30 -20.35 28.19
N ALA A 36 -14.51 -19.83 28.36
CA ALA A 36 -15.01 -19.28 29.64
C ALA A 36 -15.74 -20.34 30.50
N THR A 37 -15.99 -21.55 30.01
CA THR A 37 -16.47 -22.65 30.82
C THR A 37 -15.40 -23.03 31.87
N PRO A 38 -15.74 -23.15 33.18
CA PRO A 38 -14.77 -23.14 34.28
C PRO A 38 -14.04 -24.46 34.47
N THR A 39 -13.34 -24.96 33.49
CA THR A 39 -12.49 -26.17 33.59
C THR A 39 -10.99 -25.82 33.72
N LEU A 40 -10.60 -24.56 33.72
CA LEU A 40 -9.21 -24.12 33.79
C LEU A 40 -8.87 -23.15 34.94
N ALA A 41 -9.84 -22.73 35.75
CA ALA A 41 -9.63 -21.74 36.80
C ALA A 41 -9.79 -22.23 38.26
N ALA A 42 -10.14 -23.50 38.50
CA ALA A 42 -10.34 -24.02 39.85
C ALA A 42 -9.64 -25.36 40.02
N GLN A 43 -8.34 -25.35 40.29
CA GLN A 43 -7.62 -26.47 40.86
C GLN A 43 -6.59 -25.99 41.88
N ASN A 44 -7.10 -25.66 43.05
CA ASN A 44 -6.42 -25.98 44.27
C ASN A 44 -7.39 -26.85 45.09
N ASP A 45 -6.96 -28.06 45.32
CA ASP A 45 -7.37 -29.05 46.27
C ASP A 45 -8.10 -30.32 45.77
N VAL A 46 -7.33 -31.39 45.93
CA VAL A 46 -7.67 -32.78 46.32
C VAL A 46 -8.84 -33.46 45.64
N SER A 47 -8.55 -34.11 44.49
CA SER A 47 -9.02 -35.42 44.04
C SER A 47 -8.64 -35.68 42.57
N ARG A 48 -7.51 -36.33 42.36
CA ARG A 48 -6.76 -36.33 41.10
C ARG A 48 -7.16 -37.35 40.04
N SER A 49 -8.20 -38.17 40.19
CA SER A 49 -8.52 -39.20 39.18
C SER A 49 -9.85 -39.09 38.46
N ALA A 50 -10.85 -38.45 39.03
CA ALA A 50 -12.16 -38.26 38.35
C ALA A 50 -12.26 -36.92 37.60
N ALA A 51 -11.55 -35.89 38.04
CA ALA A 51 -11.57 -34.55 37.43
C ALA A 51 -10.84 -34.47 36.08
N SER A 52 -9.93 -35.40 35.74
CA SER A 52 -9.21 -35.39 34.46
C SER A 52 -10.08 -35.93 33.32
N ALA A 53 -10.92 -36.92 33.55
CA ALA A 53 -11.80 -37.50 32.53
C ALA A 53 -12.94 -36.55 32.14
N ASP A 54 -13.55 -35.87 33.10
CA ASP A 54 -14.57 -34.83 32.84
C ASP A 54 -14.03 -33.59 32.13
N SER A 55 -12.80 -33.20 32.41
CA SER A 55 -12.11 -32.10 31.75
C SER A 55 -11.78 -32.44 30.29
N GLN A 56 -11.34 -33.65 29.98
CA GLN A 56 -11.09 -34.12 28.62
C GLN A 56 -12.38 -34.30 27.83
N ALA A 57 -13.43 -34.84 28.41
CA ALA A 57 -14.74 -34.99 27.79
C ALA A 57 -15.35 -33.60 27.43
N SER A 58 -15.20 -32.61 28.31
CA SER A 58 -15.64 -31.23 28.08
C SER A 58 -14.84 -30.54 26.96
N LEU A 59 -13.52 -30.78 26.91
CA LEU A 59 -12.65 -30.24 25.84
C LEU A 59 -13.00 -30.87 24.48
N GLN A 60 -13.26 -32.18 24.43
CA GLN A 60 -13.69 -32.86 23.21
C GLN A 60 -15.08 -32.39 22.73
N ALA A 61 -16.04 -32.21 23.65
CA ALA A 61 -17.35 -31.65 23.33
C ALA A 61 -17.25 -30.21 22.79
N ASN A 62 -16.41 -29.38 23.39
CA ASN A 62 -16.14 -28.01 22.92
C ASN A 62 -15.46 -28.00 21.55
N LYS A 63 -14.53 -28.91 21.32
CA LYS A 63 -13.86 -29.08 20.01
C LYS A 63 -14.88 -29.50 18.96
N ALA A 64 -15.71 -30.51 19.25
CA ALA A 64 -16.76 -30.98 18.33
C ALA A 64 -17.74 -29.84 17.98
N THR A 65 -18.19 -29.07 18.95
CA THR A 65 -19.12 -27.94 18.74
C THR A 65 -18.49 -26.85 17.86
N PHE A 66 -17.22 -26.51 18.09
CA PHE A 66 -16.52 -25.49 17.29
C PHE A 66 -16.33 -25.94 15.84
N PHE A 67 -15.84 -27.20 15.64
CA PHE A 67 -15.60 -27.70 14.28
C PHE A 67 -16.89 -27.95 13.52
N PHE A 68 -17.95 -28.41 14.17
CA PHE A 68 -19.27 -28.52 13.55
C PHE A 68 -19.80 -27.17 13.04
N GLN A 69 -19.65 -26.10 13.83
CA GLN A 69 -20.07 -24.76 13.39
C GLN A 69 -19.15 -24.22 12.30
N LEU A 70 -17.85 -24.52 12.35
CA LEU A 70 -16.89 -24.12 11.33
C LEU A 70 -17.18 -24.81 9.99
N GLU A 71 -17.55 -26.10 10.01
CA GLU A 71 -17.92 -26.88 8.83
C GLU A 71 -19.18 -26.32 8.17
N ARG A 72 -20.21 -25.97 8.96
CA ARG A 72 -21.40 -25.29 8.42
C ARG A 72 -21.10 -23.97 7.74
N GLU A 73 -20.16 -23.18 8.27
CA GLU A 73 -19.72 -21.94 7.63
C GLU A 73 -18.93 -22.23 6.34
N LEU A 74 -18.14 -23.32 6.31
CA LEU A 74 -17.41 -23.76 5.14
C LEU A 74 -18.36 -24.21 4.03
N ASP A 75 -19.37 -25.01 4.34
CA ASP A 75 -20.40 -25.47 3.40
C ASP A 75 -21.19 -24.28 2.82
N LYS A 76 -21.55 -23.32 3.65
CA LYS A 76 -22.24 -22.09 3.21
C LYS A 76 -21.40 -21.28 2.18
N VAL A 77 -20.11 -21.06 2.47
CA VAL A 77 -19.19 -20.35 1.57
C VAL A 77 -19.05 -21.11 0.26
N ASN A 78 -18.87 -22.41 0.31
CA ASN A 78 -18.65 -23.25 -0.86
C ASN A 78 -19.91 -23.35 -1.74
N ALA A 79 -21.09 -23.51 -1.14
CA ALA A 79 -22.36 -23.56 -1.89
C ALA A 79 -22.61 -22.24 -2.66
N PHE A 80 -22.37 -21.10 -2.02
CA PHE A 80 -22.51 -19.80 -2.65
C PHE A 80 -21.48 -19.59 -3.77
N TYR A 81 -20.24 -20.00 -3.55
CA TYR A 81 -19.20 -19.93 -4.58
C TYR A 81 -19.58 -20.74 -5.82
N LEU A 82 -20.03 -22.00 -5.66
CA LEU A 82 -20.46 -22.83 -6.78
C LEU A 82 -21.64 -22.25 -7.55
N GLN A 83 -22.59 -21.65 -6.85
CA GLN A 83 -23.71 -20.96 -7.50
C GLN A 83 -23.21 -19.80 -8.36
N LYS A 84 -22.35 -18.94 -7.81
CA LYS A 84 -21.83 -17.77 -8.54
C LYS A 84 -20.87 -18.16 -9.67
N GLU A 85 -20.10 -19.21 -9.49
CA GLU A 85 -19.26 -19.77 -10.55
C GLU A 85 -20.10 -20.19 -11.78
N GLU A 86 -21.22 -20.89 -11.57
CA GLU A 86 -22.11 -21.32 -12.66
C GLU A 86 -22.83 -20.12 -13.31
N GLU A 87 -23.30 -19.15 -12.55
CA GLU A 87 -23.88 -17.91 -13.07
C GLU A 87 -22.87 -17.18 -14.00
N LEU A 88 -21.61 -17.03 -13.56
CA LEU A 88 -20.56 -16.39 -14.35
C LEU A 88 -20.18 -17.20 -15.59
N LYS A 89 -20.14 -18.52 -15.52
CA LYS A 89 -19.90 -19.38 -16.68
C LYS A 89 -20.97 -19.20 -17.76
N ILE A 90 -22.24 -19.17 -17.35
CA ILE A 90 -23.36 -18.95 -18.26
C ILE A 90 -23.25 -17.56 -18.91
N ARG A 91 -23.01 -16.51 -18.11
CA ARG A 91 -22.86 -15.14 -18.61
C ARG A 91 -21.69 -15.01 -19.59
N LEU A 92 -20.53 -15.58 -19.26
CA LEU A 92 -19.39 -15.54 -20.18
C LEU A 92 -19.67 -16.25 -21.51
N ARG A 93 -20.36 -17.40 -21.47
CA ARG A 93 -20.76 -18.13 -22.68
C ARG A 93 -21.68 -17.24 -23.55
N THR A 94 -22.68 -16.61 -22.96
CA THR A 94 -23.56 -15.68 -23.68
C THR A 94 -22.77 -14.54 -24.34
N LEU A 95 -21.83 -13.91 -23.60
CA LEU A 95 -20.98 -12.83 -24.13
C LEU A 95 -20.08 -13.32 -25.27
N LEU A 96 -19.49 -14.52 -25.16
CA LEU A 96 -18.66 -15.12 -26.20
C LEU A 96 -19.47 -15.47 -27.45
N ASP A 97 -20.68 -15.99 -27.30
CA ASP A 97 -21.57 -16.29 -28.45
C ASP A 97 -22.00 -14.99 -29.14
N LYS A 98 -22.34 -13.93 -28.43
CA LYS A 98 -22.61 -12.61 -29.03
C LYS A 98 -21.35 -12.01 -29.70
N LYS A 99 -20.17 -12.17 -29.12
CA LYS A 99 -18.88 -11.80 -29.75
C LYS A 99 -18.71 -12.51 -31.09
N LYS A 100 -18.92 -13.84 -31.16
CA LYS A 100 -18.82 -14.61 -32.38
C LYS A 100 -19.80 -14.11 -33.47
N VAL A 101 -21.06 -13.83 -33.09
CA VAL A 101 -22.07 -13.30 -34.01
C VAL A 101 -21.63 -11.94 -34.57
N LEU A 102 -21.05 -11.06 -33.75
CA LEU A 102 -20.52 -9.78 -34.24
C LEU A 102 -19.30 -9.94 -35.16
N GLN A 103 -18.44 -10.94 -34.92
CA GLN A 103 -17.25 -11.19 -35.72
C GLN A 103 -17.55 -11.81 -37.10
N THR A 104 -18.64 -12.56 -37.23
CA THR A 104 -19.05 -13.15 -38.51
C THR A 104 -19.73 -12.14 -39.45
N ARG A 105 -20.09 -10.96 -38.98
CA ARG A 105 -20.71 -9.90 -39.79
C ARG A 105 -19.65 -8.99 -40.39
N GLU A 106 -19.52 -9.00 -41.72
CA GLU A 106 -18.72 -8.03 -42.47
C GLU A 106 -19.38 -6.65 -42.41
N GLY A 107 -18.62 -5.61 -42.08
CA GLY A 107 -19.10 -4.21 -42.17
C GLY A 107 -19.67 -3.60 -40.87
N VAL A 108 -19.52 -4.26 -39.70
CA VAL A 108 -19.97 -3.65 -38.44
C VAL A 108 -19.04 -2.46 -38.10
N SER A 109 -19.66 -1.26 -38.11
CA SER A 109 -18.97 -0.03 -37.72
C SER A 109 -18.51 -0.08 -36.27
N ARG A 110 -17.30 0.45 -35.99
CA ARG A 110 -16.71 0.61 -34.65
C ARG A 110 -17.58 1.42 -33.69
N ARG A 111 -18.50 2.21 -34.23
CA ARG A 111 -19.48 3.02 -33.49
C ARG A 111 -20.80 2.30 -33.26
N SER A 112 -20.88 1.02 -33.58
CA SER A 112 -22.12 0.26 -33.37
C SER A 112 -22.45 0.18 -31.88
N ALA A 113 -23.66 0.52 -31.48
CA ALA A 113 -24.14 0.37 -30.11
C ALA A 113 -23.96 -1.06 -29.56
N LYS A 114 -24.07 -2.07 -30.44
CA LYS A 114 -23.82 -3.48 -30.08
C LYS A 114 -22.38 -3.75 -29.68
N PHE A 115 -21.41 -3.04 -30.27
CA PHE A 115 -19.99 -3.17 -29.90
C PHE A 115 -19.73 -2.59 -28.52
N THR A 116 -20.22 -1.37 -28.25
CA THR A 116 -20.07 -0.71 -26.94
C THR A 116 -20.78 -1.47 -25.84
N THR A 117 -21.99 -1.98 -26.09
CA THR A 117 -22.73 -2.82 -25.14
C THR A 117 -22.01 -4.13 -24.83
N LEU A 118 -21.39 -4.76 -25.84
CA LEU A 118 -20.62 -5.98 -25.63
C LEU A 118 -19.31 -5.72 -24.86
N GLU A 119 -18.60 -4.65 -25.17
CA GLU A 119 -17.40 -4.22 -24.43
C GLU A 119 -17.74 -3.95 -22.96
N GLU A 120 -18.82 -3.19 -22.70
CA GLU A 120 -19.34 -2.95 -21.35
C GLU A 120 -19.71 -4.25 -20.63
N GLY A 121 -20.36 -5.20 -21.33
CA GLY A 121 -20.69 -6.52 -20.80
C GLY A 121 -19.48 -7.32 -20.34
N PHE A 122 -18.39 -7.32 -21.10
CA PHE A 122 -17.12 -7.97 -20.69
C PHE A 122 -16.41 -7.22 -19.58
N GLN A 123 -16.44 -5.89 -19.54
CA GLN A 123 -15.88 -5.09 -18.45
C GLN A 123 -16.60 -5.37 -17.14
N GLN A 124 -17.93 -5.40 -17.20
CA GLN A 124 -18.74 -5.75 -16.02
C GLN A 124 -18.51 -7.18 -15.57
N PHE A 125 -18.42 -8.13 -16.52
CA PHE A 125 -18.07 -9.52 -16.20
C PHE A 125 -16.74 -9.61 -15.45
N ALA A 126 -15.72 -8.87 -15.89
CA ALA A 126 -14.43 -8.80 -15.21
C ALA A 126 -14.56 -8.21 -13.79
N THR A 127 -15.44 -7.22 -13.60
CA THR A 127 -15.76 -6.64 -12.28
C THR A 127 -16.45 -7.66 -11.37
N ASP A 128 -17.44 -8.38 -11.86
CA ASP A 128 -18.15 -9.41 -11.10
C ASP A 128 -17.23 -10.58 -10.74
N LEU A 129 -16.37 -10.98 -11.66
CA LEU A 129 -15.34 -11.98 -11.40
C LEU A 129 -14.37 -11.51 -10.30
N ASN A 130 -13.98 -10.25 -10.30
CA ASN A 130 -13.15 -9.65 -9.26
C ASN A 130 -13.85 -9.64 -7.89
N LYS A 131 -15.16 -9.36 -7.84
CA LYS A 131 -15.97 -9.49 -6.61
C LYS A 131 -15.92 -10.91 -6.06
N LEU A 132 -16.10 -11.93 -6.92
CA LEU A 132 -16.01 -13.35 -6.53
C LEU A 132 -14.61 -13.71 -6.02
N GLN A 133 -13.56 -13.24 -6.66
CA GLN A 133 -12.18 -13.45 -6.25
C GLN A 133 -11.90 -12.87 -4.86
N GLN A 134 -12.33 -11.64 -4.61
CA GLN A 134 -12.19 -11.00 -3.30
C GLN A 134 -12.97 -11.75 -2.20
N PHE A 135 -14.14 -12.29 -2.55
CA PHE A 135 -14.91 -13.15 -1.64
C PHE A 135 -14.12 -14.39 -1.24
N VAL A 136 -13.50 -15.08 -2.18
CA VAL A 136 -12.65 -16.25 -1.94
C VAL A 136 -11.46 -15.92 -1.03
N GLU A 137 -10.73 -14.86 -1.33
CA GLU A 137 -9.54 -14.45 -0.59
C GLU A 137 -9.85 -14.11 0.88
N ILE A 138 -10.91 -13.33 1.09
CA ILE A 138 -11.31 -12.91 2.44
C ILE A 138 -11.80 -14.09 3.27
N ASN A 139 -12.60 -15.00 2.68
CA ASN A 139 -13.07 -16.19 3.39
C ASN A 139 -11.91 -17.15 3.71
N GLY A 140 -10.99 -17.39 2.78
CA GLY A 140 -9.77 -18.17 3.02
C GLY A 140 -8.94 -17.61 4.17
N THR A 141 -8.74 -16.29 4.17
CA THR A 141 -8.07 -15.58 5.27
C THR A 141 -8.84 -15.69 6.59
N ALA A 142 -10.19 -15.66 6.54
CA ALA A 142 -11.02 -15.80 7.73
C ALA A 142 -10.88 -17.17 8.39
N PHE A 143 -10.90 -18.24 7.60
CA PHE A 143 -10.69 -19.61 8.09
C PHE A 143 -9.29 -19.75 8.71
N SER A 144 -8.25 -19.27 8.07
CA SER A 144 -6.88 -19.31 8.60
C SER A 144 -6.76 -18.56 9.93
N LYS A 145 -7.32 -17.35 10.03
CA LYS A 145 -7.26 -16.53 11.26
C LYS A 145 -8.12 -17.10 12.40
N ILE A 146 -9.27 -17.68 12.12
CA ILE A 146 -10.12 -18.27 13.16
C ILE A 146 -9.51 -19.55 13.72
N LEU A 147 -8.93 -20.39 12.87
CA LEU A 147 -8.20 -21.60 13.26
C LEU A 147 -6.95 -21.25 14.09
N LYS A 148 -6.16 -20.24 13.66
CA LYS A 148 -5.02 -19.73 14.46
C LYS A 148 -5.48 -19.26 15.84
N LYS A 149 -6.67 -18.63 15.90
CA LYS A 149 -7.22 -18.17 17.16
C LYS A 149 -7.69 -19.35 18.04
N TRP A 150 -8.30 -20.37 17.44
CA TRP A 150 -8.68 -21.59 18.13
C TRP A 150 -7.45 -22.28 18.74
N ASP A 151 -6.42 -22.52 17.95
CA ASP A 151 -5.17 -23.14 18.40
C ASP A 151 -4.51 -22.40 19.56
N LYS A 152 -4.47 -21.05 19.46
CA LYS A 152 -3.96 -20.22 20.57
C LYS A 152 -4.78 -20.35 21.85
N THR A 153 -6.10 -20.52 21.74
CA THR A 153 -7.00 -20.59 22.92
C THR A 153 -7.07 -21.99 23.52
N SER A 154 -7.14 -23.02 22.68
CA SER A 154 -7.21 -24.43 23.07
C SER A 154 -5.84 -25.09 23.29
N LYS A 155 -4.73 -24.36 23.01
CA LYS A 155 -3.35 -24.88 23.01
C LYS A 155 -3.17 -26.10 22.08
N SER A 156 -4.00 -26.22 21.02
CA SER A 156 -3.91 -27.28 20.01
C SER A 156 -3.11 -26.82 18.80
N LYS A 157 -2.72 -27.75 17.91
CA LYS A 157 -2.03 -27.49 16.64
C LYS A 157 -2.86 -28.06 15.47
N THR A 158 -4.14 -27.70 15.39
CA THR A 158 -5.09 -28.26 14.43
C THR A 158 -5.20 -27.43 13.15
N LYS A 159 -4.69 -26.19 13.14
CA LYS A 159 -4.84 -25.24 12.03
C LYS A 159 -4.33 -25.81 10.71
N GLU A 160 -3.07 -26.22 10.63
CA GLU A 160 -2.45 -26.64 9.37
C GLU A 160 -3.14 -27.92 8.83
N LEU A 161 -3.46 -28.86 9.72
CA LEU A 161 -4.14 -30.09 9.33
C LEU A 161 -5.56 -29.85 8.81
N TYR A 162 -6.31 -28.93 9.43
CA TYR A 162 -7.67 -28.62 9.00
C TYR A 162 -7.67 -27.80 7.71
N LEU A 163 -6.74 -26.83 7.55
CA LEU A 163 -6.60 -26.07 6.32
C LEU A 163 -6.32 -27.02 5.14
N SER A 164 -5.31 -27.87 5.24
CA SER A 164 -4.91 -28.75 4.14
C SER A 164 -5.95 -29.85 3.80
N ARG A 165 -6.69 -30.36 4.79
CA ARG A 165 -7.62 -31.47 4.56
C ARG A 165 -9.08 -31.07 4.35
N ALA A 166 -9.52 -29.94 4.88
CA ALA A 166 -10.91 -29.52 4.82
C ALA A 166 -11.14 -28.26 3.98
N VAL A 167 -10.27 -27.26 4.08
CA VAL A 167 -10.49 -25.95 3.42
C VAL A 167 -9.89 -25.92 2.02
N GLU A 168 -8.62 -26.31 1.87
CA GLU A 168 -7.88 -26.24 0.59
C GLU A 168 -8.39 -27.25 -0.45
N VAL A 169 -9.12 -28.28 -0.02
CA VAL A 169 -9.74 -29.27 -0.91
C VAL A 169 -11.06 -28.78 -1.50
N GLN A 170 -11.66 -27.72 -0.95
CA GLN A 170 -12.95 -27.21 -1.42
C GLN A 170 -12.83 -26.50 -2.77
N PRO A 171 -13.87 -26.59 -3.64
CA PRO A 171 -13.90 -25.94 -4.93
C PRO A 171 -13.62 -24.43 -4.88
N PHE A 172 -14.12 -23.71 -3.87
CA PHE A 172 -13.89 -22.26 -3.74
C PHE A 172 -12.41 -21.89 -3.54
N PHE A 173 -11.57 -22.83 -3.12
CA PHE A 173 -10.13 -22.61 -2.94
C PHE A 173 -9.32 -22.91 -4.21
N ASN A 174 -9.94 -23.57 -5.19
CA ASN A 174 -9.33 -23.89 -6.46
C ASN A 174 -9.42 -22.70 -7.43
N ALA A 175 -8.33 -21.97 -7.59
CA ALA A 175 -8.27 -20.79 -8.43
C ALA A 175 -8.29 -21.10 -9.96
N THR A 176 -8.26 -22.35 -10.38
CA THR A 176 -8.08 -22.73 -11.81
C THR A 176 -9.24 -22.23 -12.66
N VAL A 177 -10.48 -22.46 -12.22
CA VAL A 177 -11.69 -22.04 -12.98
C VAL A 177 -11.77 -20.52 -13.08
N ILE A 178 -11.52 -19.81 -11.97
CA ILE A 178 -11.51 -18.34 -11.96
C ILE A 178 -10.42 -17.82 -12.91
N SER A 179 -9.24 -18.43 -12.91
CA SER A 179 -8.16 -18.07 -13.81
C SER A 179 -8.55 -18.25 -15.29
N GLU A 180 -9.18 -19.35 -15.64
CA GLU A 180 -9.67 -19.62 -16.99
C GLU A 180 -10.73 -18.60 -17.45
N LEU A 181 -11.69 -18.28 -16.60
CA LEU A 181 -12.71 -17.28 -16.87
C LEU A 181 -12.10 -15.89 -17.06
N SER A 182 -11.11 -15.53 -16.20
CA SER A 182 -10.39 -14.26 -16.30
C SER A 182 -9.58 -14.16 -17.61
N ASP A 183 -8.92 -15.22 -18.00
CA ASP A 183 -8.13 -15.27 -19.25
C ASP A 183 -9.01 -15.16 -20.51
N GLN A 184 -10.18 -15.78 -20.50
CA GLN A 184 -11.14 -15.70 -21.61
C GLN A 184 -11.72 -14.27 -21.73
N ALA A 185 -12.09 -13.65 -20.60
CA ALA A 185 -12.59 -12.28 -20.57
C ALA A 185 -11.52 -11.27 -21.02
N THR A 186 -10.30 -11.40 -20.50
CA THR A 186 -9.16 -10.54 -20.87
C THR A 186 -8.83 -10.65 -22.34
N THR A 187 -8.81 -11.87 -22.88
CA THR A 187 -8.61 -12.10 -24.33
C THR A 187 -9.69 -11.42 -25.14
N SER A 188 -10.95 -11.55 -24.71
CA SER A 188 -12.08 -10.98 -25.44
C SER A 188 -12.04 -9.45 -25.43
N LEU A 189 -11.67 -8.81 -24.32
CA LEU A 189 -11.47 -7.36 -24.25
C LEU A 189 -10.30 -6.89 -25.13
N GLN A 190 -9.19 -7.64 -25.14
CA GLN A 190 -8.05 -7.33 -26.01
C GLN A 190 -8.41 -7.46 -27.49
N ASP A 191 -9.21 -8.46 -27.86
CA ASP A 191 -9.69 -8.65 -29.23
C ASP A 191 -10.63 -7.54 -29.66
N LEU A 192 -11.58 -7.16 -28.79
CA LEU A 192 -12.49 -6.05 -29.05
C LEU A 192 -11.73 -4.73 -29.20
N GLY A 193 -10.77 -4.44 -28.31
CA GLY A 193 -9.93 -3.27 -28.44
C GLY A 193 -9.14 -3.22 -29.74
N ALA A 194 -8.59 -4.34 -30.19
CA ALA A 194 -7.86 -4.42 -31.47
C ALA A 194 -8.77 -4.22 -32.69
N TRP A 195 -9.97 -4.77 -32.63
CA TRP A 195 -10.97 -4.58 -33.70
C TRP A 195 -11.43 -3.12 -33.76
N SER A 196 -11.60 -2.46 -32.61
CA SER A 196 -11.83 -1.02 -32.52
C SER A 196 -10.75 -0.18 -33.24
N ASP A 197 -9.49 -0.61 -33.19
CA ASP A 197 -8.35 0.10 -33.80
C ASP A 197 -8.14 -0.23 -35.31
N GLY A 198 -8.99 -1.06 -35.92
CA GLY A 198 -8.95 -1.37 -37.34
C GLY A 198 -7.98 -2.44 -37.79
N ILE A 199 -7.46 -3.20 -36.86
CA ILE A 199 -6.58 -4.33 -37.12
C ILE A 199 -7.48 -5.52 -37.50
N GLN A 200 -7.35 -6.06 -38.70
CA GLN A 200 -7.95 -7.34 -39.08
C GLN A 200 -7.31 -8.42 -38.24
N VAL A 201 -8.06 -8.96 -37.28
CA VAL A 201 -7.61 -10.07 -36.46
C VAL A 201 -7.97 -11.37 -37.17
N ASN A 202 -6.99 -12.02 -37.80
CA ASN A 202 -7.16 -13.38 -38.33
C ASN A 202 -7.28 -14.35 -37.17
N PHE A 203 -8.47 -14.79 -36.86
CA PHE A 203 -8.71 -15.81 -35.86
C PHE A 203 -8.34 -17.20 -36.43
N GLN A 204 -7.27 -17.79 -35.92
CA GLN A 204 -7.07 -19.23 -36.03
C GLN A 204 -8.13 -19.91 -35.17
N ALA A 205 -9.11 -20.49 -35.78
CA ALA A 205 -10.04 -21.40 -35.15
C ALA A 205 -9.28 -22.58 -34.59
N SER A 206 -9.05 -22.63 -33.27
CA SER A 206 -8.62 -23.86 -32.61
C SER A 206 -9.73 -24.91 -32.81
N GLY A 207 -9.40 -25.96 -33.52
CA GLY A 207 -10.29 -26.95 -34.07
C GLY A 207 -11.13 -27.68 -33.05
N HIS A 208 -12.40 -27.37 -33.00
CA HIS A 208 -13.45 -28.36 -32.84
C HIS A 208 -14.43 -28.11 -33.98
N VAL A 209 -14.37 -29.01 -34.97
CA VAL A 209 -15.34 -29.10 -36.02
C VAL A 209 -16.65 -29.55 -35.40
N VAL A 210 -17.49 -28.57 -35.05
CA VAL A 210 -18.90 -28.82 -34.92
C VAL A 210 -19.49 -28.59 -36.33
N THR A 211 -19.91 -29.65 -36.94
CA THR A 211 -20.66 -29.68 -38.19
C THR A 211 -21.78 -28.67 -38.13
N SER A 212 -21.58 -27.55 -38.75
CA SER A 212 -22.61 -26.52 -38.95
C SER A 212 -23.63 -27.04 -39.97
N GLN A 213 -24.74 -27.53 -39.48
CA GLN A 213 -25.95 -27.55 -40.28
C GLN A 213 -26.39 -26.12 -40.53
N HIS A 214 -26.36 -25.74 -41.79
CA HIS A 214 -27.04 -24.64 -42.45
C HIS A 214 -27.64 -23.50 -41.58
N PHE A 215 -26.90 -22.43 -41.41
CA PHE A 215 -27.47 -21.10 -41.25
C PHE A 215 -27.35 -20.37 -42.59
N MET A 216 -28.39 -20.49 -43.39
CA MET A 216 -28.69 -19.61 -44.54
C MET A 216 -29.23 -18.28 -43.94
N GLY A 217 -28.34 -17.35 -43.66
CA GLY A 217 -28.71 -16.09 -43.03
C GLY A 217 -27.83 -14.92 -43.43
N THR A 218 -27.37 -14.89 -44.69
CA THR A 218 -26.54 -13.79 -45.18
C THR A 218 -27.35 -12.53 -45.49
N ASP A 219 -28.64 -12.66 -45.85
CA ASP A 219 -29.47 -11.50 -46.23
C ASP A 219 -30.07 -10.72 -45.05
N GLU A 220 -30.35 -11.37 -43.94
CA GLU A 220 -30.94 -10.67 -42.77
C GLU A 220 -29.92 -9.79 -42.00
N GLY A 221 -28.66 -10.20 -41.94
CA GLY A 221 -27.60 -9.44 -41.25
C GLY A 221 -27.28 -8.12 -41.98
N ASP A 222 -27.25 -8.14 -43.31
CA ASP A 222 -26.92 -6.98 -44.12
C ASP A 222 -28.09 -5.96 -44.16
N ALA A 223 -29.32 -6.44 -44.16
CA ALA A 223 -30.50 -5.58 -44.06
C ALA A 223 -30.62 -4.85 -42.71
N ASP A 224 -30.27 -5.49 -41.59
CA ASP A 224 -30.32 -4.85 -40.26
C ASP A 224 -29.22 -3.78 -40.12
N THR A 225 -28.03 -4.01 -40.69
CA THR A 225 -26.94 -3.00 -40.69
C THR A 225 -27.26 -1.83 -41.58
N LEU A 226 -27.81 -2.08 -42.76
CA LEU A 226 -28.23 -1.02 -43.69
C LEU A 226 -29.40 -0.17 -43.12
N LEU A 227 -30.35 -0.81 -42.44
CA LEU A 227 -31.42 -0.10 -41.73
C LEU A 227 -30.86 0.76 -40.61
N LEU A 228 -29.99 0.24 -39.81
CA LEU A 228 -29.35 1.01 -38.71
C LEU A 228 -28.55 2.20 -39.24
N ASP A 229 -27.77 2.01 -40.32
CA ASP A 229 -26.96 3.09 -40.91
C ASP A 229 -27.85 4.17 -41.52
N THR A 230 -28.98 3.83 -42.14
CA THR A 230 -29.92 4.81 -42.67
C THR A 230 -30.65 5.56 -41.58
N VAL A 231 -30.95 4.94 -40.46
CA VAL A 231 -31.56 5.59 -39.29
C VAL A 231 -30.59 6.58 -38.67
N ILE A 232 -29.32 6.19 -38.48
CA ILE A 232 -28.26 7.05 -37.89
C ILE A 232 -27.90 8.21 -38.83
N THR A 233 -27.82 8.00 -40.14
CA THR A 233 -27.47 9.05 -41.10
C THR A 233 -28.59 10.07 -41.31
N GLY A 234 -29.81 9.77 -40.88
CA GLY A 234 -30.94 10.68 -40.97
C GLY A 234 -31.52 10.81 -42.37
N ASN A 235 -31.26 9.86 -43.27
CA ASN A 235 -31.83 9.89 -44.62
C ASN A 235 -33.24 9.31 -44.63
N LEU A 236 -34.24 10.20 -44.41
CA LEU A 236 -35.64 9.82 -44.24
C LEU A 236 -36.29 9.18 -45.50
N GLU A 237 -35.83 9.58 -46.70
CA GLU A 237 -36.33 8.98 -47.95
C GLU A 237 -35.88 7.52 -48.11
N SER A 238 -34.57 7.29 -47.95
CA SER A 238 -34.02 5.94 -47.99
C SER A 238 -34.56 5.04 -46.87
N LEU A 239 -34.80 5.61 -45.67
CA LEU A 239 -35.40 4.90 -44.57
C LEU A 239 -36.81 4.42 -44.87
N ARG A 240 -37.67 5.29 -45.40
CA ARG A 240 -39.06 4.93 -45.78
C ARG A 240 -39.10 3.91 -46.91
N ASP A 241 -38.20 4.03 -47.89
CA ASP A 241 -38.10 3.07 -49.00
C ASP A 241 -37.66 1.70 -48.51
N LEU A 242 -36.66 1.63 -47.61
CA LEU A 242 -36.22 0.39 -46.98
C LEU A 242 -37.33 -0.26 -46.14
N LEU A 243 -38.03 0.47 -45.31
CA LEU A 243 -39.12 -0.05 -44.51
C LEU A 243 -40.28 -0.57 -45.39
N THR A 244 -40.60 0.13 -46.45
CA THR A 244 -41.62 -0.31 -47.42
C THR A 244 -41.21 -1.59 -48.12
N ARG A 245 -39.94 -1.72 -48.50
CA ARG A 245 -39.41 -2.96 -49.12
C ARG A 245 -39.44 -4.12 -48.14
N MET A 246 -39.01 -3.91 -46.88
CA MET A 246 -39.05 -4.94 -45.83
C MET A 246 -40.50 -5.42 -45.60
N GLN A 247 -41.48 -4.53 -45.56
CA GLN A 247 -42.88 -4.88 -45.44
C GLN A 247 -43.42 -5.61 -46.67
N SER A 248 -42.98 -5.26 -47.88
CA SER A 248 -43.44 -5.89 -49.15
C SER A 248 -42.79 -7.25 -49.41
N THR A 249 -41.61 -7.51 -48.90
CA THR A 249 -40.88 -8.80 -49.00
C THR A 249 -41.33 -9.82 -47.96
N ALA A 250 -42.13 -9.45 -46.99
CA ALA A 250 -42.79 -10.37 -46.07
C ALA A 250 -43.80 -11.22 -46.85
N THR A 251 -43.31 -12.31 -47.42
CA THR A 251 -44.14 -13.33 -48.04
C THR A 251 -44.90 -14.09 -46.97
N THR A 252 -46.08 -14.54 -47.32
CA THR A 252 -47.15 -15.10 -46.49
C THR A 252 -46.81 -16.28 -45.55
N ASP A 253 -45.58 -16.67 -45.45
CA ASP A 253 -45.13 -17.84 -44.66
C ASP A 253 -44.20 -17.54 -43.49
N GLU A 254 -43.76 -16.27 -43.28
CA GLU A 254 -43.03 -15.89 -42.07
C GLU A 254 -43.91 -15.12 -41.08
N PRO A 255 -43.85 -15.43 -39.76
CA PRO A 255 -44.66 -14.72 -38.79
C PRO A 255 -44.26 -13.23 -38.73
N ASP A 256 -45.24 -12.31 -38.68
CA ASP A 256 -45.11 -10.84 -38.54
C ASP A 256 -44.13 -10.41 -37.41
N ASN A 257 -43.84 -11.31 -36.50
CA ASN A 257 -42.89 -11.10 -35.38
C ASN A 257 -41.42 -10.89 -35.83
N SER A 258 -40.99 -11.43 -36.96
CA SER A 258 -39.60 -11.29 -37.43
C SER A 258 -39.23 -9.85 -37.82
N ILE A 259 -40.14 -9.14 -38.53
CA ILE A 259 -39.88 -7.76 -38.95
C ILE A 259 -40.01 -6.80 -37.79
N SER A 260 -40.98 -7.00 -36.89
CA SER A 260 -41.16 -6.21 -35.68
C SER A 260 -39.93 -6.33 -34.78
N ASP A 261 -39.40 -7.54 -34.58
CA ASP A 261 -38.20 -7.76 -33.79
C ASP A 261 -36.96 -7.08 -34.40
N ARG A 262 -36.85 -7.07 -35.75
CA ARG A 262 -35.72 -6.40 -36.43
C ARG A 262 -35.80 -4.88 -36.30
N VAL A 263 -36.96 -4.29 -36.50
CA VAL A 263 -37.22 -2.85 -36.38
C VAL A 263 -37.02 -2.42 -34.92
N THR A 264 -37.52 -3.20 -33.97
CA THR A 264 -37.34 -2.94 -32.53
C THR A 264 -35.87 -2.97 -32.11
N ARG A 265 -35.09 -4.00 -32.53
CA ARG A 265 -33.66 -4.05 -32.25
C ARG A 265 -32.89 -2.89 -32.86
N THR A 266 -33.27 -2.48 -34.09
CA THR A 266 -32.68 -1.32 -34.75
C THR A 266 -33.01 -0.03 -34.02
N PHE A 267 -34.24 0.11 -33.56
CA PHE A 267 -34.69 1.26 -32.77
C PHE A 267 -33.90 1.38 -31.48
N LEU A 268 -33.81 0.30 -30.67
CA LEU A 268 -33.03 0.28 -29.42
C LEU A 268 -31.56 0.63 -29.67
N ALA A 269 -30.96 0.10 -30.71
CA ALA A 269 -29.57 0.37 -31.06
C ALA A 269 -29.35 1.81 -31.58
N ALA A 270 -30.35 2.41 -32.21
CA ALA A 270 -30.29 3.73 -32.82
C ALA A 270 -30.56 4.89 -31.81
N ILE A 271 -31.14 4.62 -30.65
CA ILE A 271 -31.47 5.66 -29.64
C ILE A 271 -30.26 6.56 -29.33
N HIS A 272 -29.05 5.98 -29.30
CA HIS A 272 -27.81 6.68 -29.00
C HIS A 272 -27.52 7.85 -29.94
N GLU A 273 -27.51 7.60 -31.26
CA GLU A 273 -26.98 8.53 -32.27
C GLU A 273 -28.06 9.11 -33.21
N ALA A 274 -29.14 8.41 -33.37
CA ALA A 274 -30.12 8.78 -34.36
C ALA A 274 -30.80 10.15 -34.12
N PRO A 275 -31.04 10.91 -35.18
CA PRO A 275 -31.84 12.12 -35.11
C PRO A 275 -33.30 11.81 -34.79
N TYR A 276 -34.02 12.79 -34.21
CA TYR A 276 -35.40 12.66 -33.76
C TYR A 276 -36.33 12.16 -34.89
N GLU A 277 -36.20 12.77 -36.07
CA GLU A 277 -37.02 12.49 -37.26
C GLU A 277 -36.92 11.04 -37.72
N SER A 278 -35.73 10.45 -37.63
CA SER A 278 -35.54 9.04 -37.99
C SER A 278 -36.24 8.08 -37.01
N LEU A 279 -36.12 8.38 -35.71
CA LEU A 279 -36.78 7.60 -34.66
C LEU A 279 -38.32 7.74 -34.75
N GLU A 280 -38.82 8.93 -35.10
CA GLU A 280 -40.24 9.19 -35.32
C GLU A 280 -40.80 8.40 -36.52
N VAL A 281 -40.01 8.28 -37.59
CA VAL A 281 -40.39 7.43 -38.74
C VAL A 281 -40.50 5.96 -38.32
N LEU A 282 -39.55 5.44 -37.55
CA LEU A 282 -39.64 4.07 -37.04
C LEU A 282 -40.86 3.88 -36.13
N MET A 283 -41.13 4.81 -35.21
CA MET A 283 -42.33 4.77 -34.37
C MET A 283 -43.63 4.80 -35.16
N SER A 284 -43.70 5.60 -36.23
CA SER A 284 -44.88 5.73 -37.07
C SER A 284 -45.25 4.44 -37.81
N THR A 285 -44.31 3.49 -37.95
CA THR A 285 -44.57 2.17 -38.55
C THR A 285 -45.48 1.27 -37.70
N GLY A 286 -45.58 1.51 -36.41
CA GLY A 286 -46.25 0.65 -35.42
C GLY A 286 -45.63 -0.71 -35.20
N LEU A 287 -44.37 -0.92 -35.72
CA LEU A 287 -43.63 -2.18 -35.60
C LEU A 287 -42.68 -2.19 -34.42
N VAL A 288 -42.45 -1.05 -33.75
CA VAL A 288 -41.54 -0.94 -32.59
C VAL A 288 -42.24 -1.42 -31.33
N ASP A 289 -41.72 -2.47 -30.73
CA ASP A 289 -42.12 -2.89 -29.38
C ASP A 289 -41.27 -2.19 -28.32
N LEU A 290 -41.80 -1.17 -27.67
CA LEU A 290 -41.14 -0.39 -26.64
C LEU A 290 -40.94 -1.18 -25.33
N SER A 291 -41.65 -2.32 -25.14
CA SER A 291 -41.47 -3.20 -23.98
C SER A 291 -40.28 -4.18 -24.13
N SER A 292 -39.72 -4.27 -25.30
CA SER A 292 -38.57 -5.11 -25.60
C SER A 292 -37.30 -4.57 -24.98
N TYR A 293 -36.31 -5.46 -24.74
CA TYR A 293 -35.05 -5.15 -24.11
C TYR A 293 -33.87 -5.77 -24.85
N ASP A 294 -32.67 -5.24 -24.61
CA ASP A 294 -31.45 -5.81 -25.20
C ASP A 294 -31.04 -7.13 -24.49
N ASP A 295 -30.53 -8.09 -25.26
CA ASP A 295 -30.18 -9.42 -24.80
C ASP A 295 -28.87 -9.48 -23.93
N ILE A 296 -28.10 -8.39 -23.83
CA ILE A 296 -26.81 -8.36 -23.15
C ILE A 296 -26.97 -7.80 -21.74
N ASN A 297 -27.59 -6.63 -21.61
CA ASN A 297 -27.73 -5.93 -20.33
C ASN A 297 -29.18 -5.88 -19.83
N GLU A 298 -30.14 -6.45 -20.59
CA GLU A 298 -31.59 -6.44 -20.31
C GLU A 298 -32.18 -5.02 -20.17
N ARG A 299 -31.58 -4.06 -20.87
CA ARG A 299 -32.05 -2.66 -20.90
C ARG A 299 -33.14 -2.45 -21.95
N ASP A 300 -34.21 -1.81 -21.57
CA ASP A 300 -35.29 -1.36 -22.46
C ASP A 300 -35.05 0.06 -22.98
N CYS A 301 -35.99 0.58 -23.75
CA CYS A 301 -35.92 1.92 -24.31
C CYS A 301 -35.89 3.04 -23.26
N LEU A 302 -36.48 2.85 -22.07
CA LEU A 302 -36.41 3.81 -20.96
C LEU A 302 -35.02 3.92 -20.37
N HIS A 303 -34.32 2.80 -20.22
CA HIS A 303 -32.92 2.79 -19.78
C HIS A 303 -32.02 3.53 -20.77
N GLN A 304 -32.13 3.20 -22.07
CA GLN A 304 -31.37 3.86 -23.13
C GLN A 304 -31.70 5.36 -23.23
N ALA A 305 -32.96 5.73 -23.14
CA ALA A 305 -33.36 7.12 -23.12
C ALA A 305 -32.77 7.89 -21.93
N ALA A 306 -32.74 7.26 -20.75
CA ALA A 306 -32.17 7.86 -19.55
C ALA A 306 -30.64 8.02 -19.64
N ILE A 307 -29.91 7.04 -20.22
CA ILE A 307 -28.47 7.11 -20.45
C ILE A 307 -28.13 8.27 -21.41
N TYR A 308 -28.81 8.36 -22.53
CA TYR A 308 -28.46 9.30 -23.61
C TYR A 308 -29.22 10.63 -23.59
N GLY A 309 -30.21 10.79 -22.67
CA GLY A 309 -30.96 12.03 -22.52
C GLY A 309 -32.02 12.26 -23.63
N LYS A 310 -32.61 11.19 -24.18
CA LYS A 310 -33.59 11.28 -25.28
C LYS A 310 -35.01 11.43 -24.72
N HIS A 311 -35.42 12.67 -24.42
CA HIS A 311 -36.71 12.98 -23.82
C HIS A 311 -37.91 12.46 -24.61
N HIS A 312 -37.87 12.55 -25.94
CA HIS A 312 -38.97 12.10 -26.83
C HIS A 312 -39.17 10.58 -26.74
N VAL A 313 -38.07 9.79 -26.69
CA VAL A 313 -38.18 8.34 -26.55
C VAL A 313 -38.78 7.97 -25.18
N MET A 314 -38.37 8.69 -24.13
CA MET A 314 -38.95 8.50 -22.81
C MET A 314 -40.48 8.80 -22.79
N GLN A 315 -40.87 9.89 -23.41
CA GLN A 315 -42.30 10.25 -23.50
C GLN A 315 -43.12 9.18 -24.25
N TRP A 316 -42.63 8.72 -25.41
CA TRP A 316 -43.27 7.63 -26.15
C TRP A 316 -43.43 6.35 -25.33
N ALA A 317 -42.37 5.97 -24.59
CA ALA A 317 -42.41 4.78 -23.75
C ALA A 317 -43.39 4.91 -22.57
N LEU A 318 -43.46 6.10 -21.95
CA LEU A 318 -44.43 6.38 -20.90
C LEU A 318 -45.89 6.39 -21.43
N ASP A 319 -46.11 7.00 -22.59
CA ASP A 319 -47.45 7.04 -23.24
C ASP A 319 -47.90 5.62 -23.64
N ALA A 320 -46.95 4.74 -23.97
CA ALA A 320 -47.18 3.32 -24.25
C ALA A 320 -47.37 2.46 -22.97
N GLY A 321 -47.12 3.03 -21.79
CA GLY A 321 -47.28 2.32 -20.51
C GLY A 321 -46.13 1.37 -20.17
N VAL A 322 -44.92 1.59 -20.68
CA VAL A 322 -43.75 0.79 -20.33
C VAL A 322 -43.44 0.97 -18.84
N PRO A 323 -43.23 -0.12 -18.06
CA PRO A 323 -42.97 -0.03 -16.62
C PRO A 323 -41.66 0.66 -16.33
N VAL A 324 -41.68 1.68 -15.44
CA VAL A 324 -40.53 2.48 -15.06
C VAL A 324 -39.69 1.84 -13.97
N ASP A 325 -40.17 0.77 -13.35
CA ASP A 325 -39.55 0.03 -12.24
C ASP A 325 -38.84 -1.25 -12.69
N ARG A 326 -38.76 -1.49 -13.98
CA ARG A 326 -38.00 -2.60 -14.55
C ARG A 326 -36.52 -2.40 -14.27
N THR A 327 -35.89 -3.45 -13.76
CA THR A 327 -34.45 -3.47 -13.51
C THR A 327 -33.66 -4.13 -14.63
N ASP A 328 -32.48 -3.63 -14.94
CA ASP A 328 -31.51 -4.28 -15.80
C ASP A 328 -30.68 -5.34 -15.03
N VAL A 329 -29.67 -5.93 -15.66
CA VAL A 329 -28.77 -6.94 -15.09
C VAL A 329 -28.04 -6.43 -13.85
N TYR A 330 -27.89 -5.12 -13.67
CA TYR A 330 -27.24 -4.49 -12.50
C TYR A 330 -28.22 -4.12 -11.39
N GLY A 331 -29.50 -4.48 -11.54
CA GLY A 331 -30.57 -4.07 -10.62
C GLY A 331 -30.95 -2.58 -10.75
N ARG A 332 -30.54 -1.91 -11.83
CA ARG A 332 -30.79 -0.48 -12.04
C ARG A 332 -32.05 -0.25 -12.79
N VAL A 333 -32.87 0.70 -12.33
CA VAL A 333 -34.01 1.24 -13.05
C VAL A 333 -33.55 2.46 -13.87
N PRO A 334 -34.34 2.92 -14.87
CA PRO A 334 -34.00 4.10 -15.68
C PRO A 334 -33.63 5.34 -14.88
N LEU A 335 -34.24 5.55 -13.70
CA LEU A 335 -33.93 6.66 -12.81
C LEU A 335 -32.48 6.64 -12.28
N HIS A 336 -31.90 5.46 -12.02
CA HIS A 336 -30.49 5.35 -11.64
C HIS A 336 -29.58 5.90 -12.73
N TYR A 337 -29.87 5.58 -14.01
CA TYR A 337 -29.08 6.08 -15.14
C TYR A 337 -29.27 7.57 -15.39
N ALA A 338 -30.48 8.08 -15.21
CA ALA A 338 -30.75 9.52 -15.29
C ALA A 338 -29.91 10.29 -14.25
N CYS A 339 -29.80 9.77 -13.04
CA CYS A 339 -29.01 10.33 -11.95
C CYS A 339 -27.49 10.13 -12.15
N LEU A 340 -27.08 8.98 -12.68
CA LEU A 340 -25.68 8.68 -12.99
C LEU A 340 -25.11 9.63 -14.06
N HIS A 341 -25.94 10.02 -15.06
CA HIS A 341 -25.52 10.86 -16.17
C HIS A 341 -25.97 12.34 -16.06
N GLY A 342 -26.58 12.74 -14.95
CA GLY A 342 -27.02 14.12 -14.71
C GLY A 342 -28.17 14.58 -15.63
N ARG A 343 -29.06 13.67 -16.01
CA ARG A 343 -30.18 13.95 -16.95
C ARG A 343 -31.43 14.42 -16.20
N LEU A 344 -31.41 15.65 -15.70
CA LEU A 344 -32.49 16.21 -14.87
C LEU A 344 -33.87 16.06 -15.49
N GLY A 345 -34.00 16.34 -16.78
CA GLY A 345 -35.29 16.23 -17.48
C GLY A 345 -35.87 14.81 -17.59
N MET A 346 -35.05 13.80 -17.27
CA MET A 346 -35.37 12.38 -17.25
C MET A 346 -35.70 11.86 -15.86
N THR A 347 -35.61 12.70 -14.81
CA THR A 347 -35.91 12.31 -13.42
C THR A 347 -37.43 12.21 -13.20
N ILE A 348 -38.09 11.28 -13.93
CA ILE A 348 -39.47 10.92 -13.65
C ILE A 348 -39.46 10.01 -12.45
N ALA A 349 -39.44 10.62 -11.27
CA ALA A 349 -39.48 9.91 -10.03
C ALA A 349 -40.95 9.59 -9.69
N ASN A 350 -41.35 8.36 -9.95
CA ASN A 350 -42.49 7.79 -9.30
C ASN A 350 -42.13 7.51 -7.85
N SER A 351 -43.06 7.65 -6.93
CA SER A 351 -42.85 7.36 -5.51
C SER A 351 -42.27 5.96 -5.26
N ASN A 352 -42.46 5.02 -6.19
CA ASN A 352 -42.02 3.64 -6.09
C ASN A 352 -40.58 3.41 -6.57
N THR A 353 -40.00 4.31 -7.41
CA THR A 353 -38.65 4.11 -7.99
C THR A 353 -37.55 4.96 -7.33
N ILE A 354 -37.96 6.01 -6.58
CA ILE A 354 -37.05 7.03 -6.04
C ILE A 354 -36.01 6.47 -5.04
N ASP A 355 -36.39 5.44 -4.30
CA ASP A 355 -35.56 4.81 -3.24
C ASP A 355 -35.15 3.37 -3.55
N LEU A 356 -35.39 2.90 -4.80
CA LEU A 356 -34.90 1.59 -5.22
C LEU A 356 -33.37 1.54 -5.15
N ILE A 357 -32.88 0.36 -4.82
CA ILE A 357 -31.43 0.10 -4.72
C ILE A 357 -30.97 -0.80 -5.86
N ASP A 358 -29.81 -0.52 -6.41
CA ASP A 358 -29.13 -1.40 -7.36
C ASP A 358 -28.35 -2.52 -6.66
N HIS A 359 -27.69 -3.39 -7.41
CA HIS A 359 -26.88 -4.48 -6.86
C HIS A 359 -25.68 -4.02 -6.01
N ASP A 360 -25.21 -2.80 -6.17
CA ASP A 360 -24.18 -2.18 -5.34
C ASP A 360 -24.76 -1.46 -4.10
N ASN A 361 -26.07 -1.59 -3.87
CA ASN A 361 -26.83 -0.96 -2.79
C ASN A 361 -26.87 0.57 -2.87
N PHE A 362 -26.79 1.12 -4.09
CA PHE A 362 -26.90 2.54 -4.35
C PHE A 362 -28.32 2.93 -4.75
N THR A 363 -28.82 4.02 -4.18
CA THR A 363 -30.03 4.67 -4.61
C THR A 363 -29.76 5.67 -5.74
N PRO A 364 -30.78 6.11 -6.50
CA PRO A 364 -30.61 7.20 -7.47
C PRO A 364 -29.96 8.46 -6.87
N LEU A 365 -30.32 8.81 -5.62
CA LEU A 365 -29.72 9.93 -4.88
C LEU A 365 -28.22 9.72 -4.67
N ILE A 366 -27.79 8.53 -4.29
CA ILE A 366 -26.37 8.21 -4.08
C ILE A 366 -25.60 8.33 -5.40
N HIS A 367 -26.12 7.84 -6.51
CA HIS A 367 -25.48 8.00 -7.81
C HIS A 367 -25.30 9.47 -8.19
N SER A 368 -26.31 10.32 -7.99
CA SER A 368 -26.19 11.75 -8.28
C SER A 368 -25.18 12.47 -7.35
N ILE A 369 -25.04 12.03 -6.10
CA ILE A 369 -24.05 12.56 -5.14
C ILE A 369 -22.62 12.20 -5.58
N ILE A 370 -22.38 10.93 -5.89
CA ILE A 370 -21.04 10.44 -6.30
C ILE A 370 -20.57 11.12 -7.58
N GLN A 371 -21.48 11.34 -8.53
CA GLN A 371 -21.16 12.00 -9.81
C GLN A 371 -21.17 13.54 -9.72
N GLY A 372 -21.62 14.11 -8.61
CA GLY A 372 -21.65 15.56 -8.42
C GLY A 372 -22.76 16.30 -9.17
N HIS A 373 -23.86 15.63 -9.54
CA HIS A 373 -24.97 16.21 -10.29
C HIS A 373 -25.95 16.96 -9.37
N LEU A 374 -25.65 18.23 -9.06
CA LEU A 374 -26.38 19.07 -8.11
C LEU A 374 -27.89 19.17 -8.41
N ASP A 375 -28.23 19.41 -9.67
CA ASP A 375 -29.62 19.60 -10.10
C ASP A 375 -30.47 18.32 -9.88
N CYS A 376 -29.85 17.15 -10.09
CA CYS A 376 -30.51 15.87 -9.82
C CYS A 376 -30.69 15.65 -8.32
N VAL A 377 -29.68 16.00 -7.49
CA VAL A 377 -29.77 15.92 -6.02
C VAL A 377 -30.93 16.80 -5.52
N GLU A 378 -31.01 18.07 -5.97
CA GLU A 378 -32.07 18.99 -5.58
C GLU A 378 -33.43 18.48 -5.98
N SER A 379 -33.58 17.97 -7.21
CA SER A 379 -34.84 17.40 -7.72
C SER A 379 -35.29 16.20 -6.90
N LEU A 380 -34.36 15.28 -6.55
CA LEU A 380 -34.69 14.10 -5.76
C LEU A 380 -35.08 14.46 -4.32
N LEU A 381 -34.37 15.39 -3.70
CA LEU A 381 -34.67 15.88 -2.35
C LEU A 381 -36.03 16.60 -2.29
N SER A 382 -36.36 17.39 -3.32
CA SER A 382 -37.70 18.04 -3.42
C SER A 382 -38.85 17.03 -3.51
N LYS A 383 -38.60 15.81 -3.98
CA LYS A 383 -39.55 14.70 -4.09
C LYS A 383 -39.44 13.74 -2.88
N ASN A 384 -38.79 14.14 -1.81
CA ASN A 384 -38.62 13.37 -0.57
C ASN A 384 -37.87 12.05 -0.75
N ALA A 385 -36.84 12.02 -1.60
CA ALA A 385 -35.94 10.88 -1.67
C ALA A 385 -35.33 10.59 -0.30
N ARG A 386 -35.10 9.32 0.01
CA ARG A 386 -34.57 8.86 1.29
C ARG A 386 -33.14 9.36 1.51
N ILE A 387 -32.91 10.11 2.58
CA ILE A 387 -31.63 10.73 2.92
C ILE A 387 -30.84 9.89 3.92
N ASP A 388 -31.53 9.19 4.82
CA ASP A 388 -30.90 8.40 5.88
C ASP A 388 -30.97 6.90 5.57
N PRO A 389 -29.97 6.11 6.02
CA PRO A 389 -29.99 4.65 5.86
C PRO A 389 -31.09 4.01 6.71
N VAL A 390 -31.71 2.94 6.20
CA VAL A 390 -32.70 2.13 6.94
C VAL A 390 -32.01 0.98 7.68
N SER A 391 -30.95 0.46 7.09
CA SER A 391 -30.22 -0.68 7.59
C SER A 391 -28.74 -0.35 7.82
N SER A 392 -28.06 -1.14 8.62
CA SER A 392 -26.60 -1.03 8.83
C SER A 392 -25.77 -1.46 7.60
N SER A 393 -26.45 -1.98 6.57
CA SER A 393 -25.87 -2.36 5.29
C SER A 393 -26.05 -1.28 4.21
N ASP A 394 -26.77 -0.20 4.50
CA ASP A 394 -26.99 0.88 3.56
C ASP A 394 -25.84 1.89 3.64
N HIS A 395 -25.54 2.50 2.51
CA HIS A 395 -24.64 3.64 2.46
C HIS A 395 -25.28 4.87 3.08
N VAL A 396 -24.48 5.74 3.70
CA VAL A 396 -24.92 7.01 4.27
C VAL A 396 -24.66 8.12 3.23
N PRO A 397 -25.69 8.70 2.58
CA PRO A 397 -25.51 9.72 1.54
C PRO A 397 -24.67 10.91 1.99
N LEU A 398 -24.85 11.39 3.25
CA LEU A 398 -24.07 12.48 3.81
C LEU A 398 -22.57 12.15 3.91
N ASN A 399 -22.23 10.92 4.26
CA ASN A 399 -20.84 10.47 4.37
C ASN A 399 -20.17 10.45 3.00
N LEU A 400 -20.85 9.94 1.98
CA LEU A 400 -20.35 9.94 0.60
C LEU A 400 -20.17 11.37 0.07
N ALA A 401 -21.13 12.28 0.33
CA ALA A 401 -21.01 13.68 -0.05
C ALA A 401 -19.81 14.36 0.63
N CYS A 402 -19.52 14.03 1.89
CA CYS A 402 -18.36 14.54 2.64
C CYS A 402 -17.04 13.94 2.11
N GLU A 403 -17.02 12.69 1.73
CA GLU A 403 -15.84 12.04 1.15
C GLU A 403 -15.45 12.63 -0.21
N HIS A 404 -16.44 12.99 -1.02
CA HIS A 404 -16.25 13.67 -2.32
C HIS A 404 -16.03 15.19 -2.22
N GLY A 405 -16.15 15.77 -1.03
CA GLY A 405 -15.82 17.17 -0.77
C GLY A 405 -16.81 18.21 -1.32
N SER A 406 -18.02 17.83 -1.67
CA SER A 406 -19.03 18.74 -2.24
C SER A 406 -19.77 19.54 -1.18
N VAL A 407 -19.34 20.79 -0.92
CA VAL A 407 -19.95 21.68 0.08
C VAL A 407 -21.41 21.92 -0.18
N THR A 408 -21.81 22.16 -1.42
CA THR A 408 -23.19 22.46 -1.82
C THR A 408 -24.13 21.27 -1.57
N VAL A 409 -23.68 20.06 -1.94
CA VAL A 409 -24.46 18.83 -1.70
C VAL A 409 -24.62 18.54 -0.21
N VAL A 410 -23.52 18.68 0.57
CA VAL A 410 -23.53 18.47 2.03
C VAL A 410 -24.49 19.47 2.69
N GLU A 411 -24.44 20.73 2.28
CA GLU A 411 -25.34 21.77 2.82
C GLU A 411 -26.81 21.47 2.47
N MET A 412 -27.09 21.03 1.24
CA MET A 412 -28.45 20.62 0.84
C MET A 412 -28.98 19.45 1.66
N LEU A 413 -28.18 18.39 1.82
CA LEU A 413 -28.56 17.22 2.61
C LEU A 413 -28.84 17.58 4.07
N LEU A 414 -28.00 18.41 4.69
CA LEU A 414 -28.16 18.86 6.07
C LEU A 414 -29.40 19.74 6.24
N LYS A 415 -29.71 20.63 5.29
CA LYS A 415 -30.93 21.45 5.28
C LYS A 415 -32.20 20.62 5.16
N HIS A 416 -32.14 19.47 4.45
CA HIS A 416 -33.26 18.54 4.36
C HIS A 416 -33.32 17.54 5.54
N GLY A 417 -32.46 17.71 6.56
CA GLY A 417 -32.53 16.97 7.82
C GLY A 417 -31.71 15.67 7.84
N ALA A 418 -30.70 15.53 7.00
CA ALA A 418 -29.76 14.41 7.06
C ALA A 418 -29.11 14.32 8.45
N LYS A 419 -29.10 13.11 9.02
CA LYS A 419 -28.51 12.84 10.32
C LYS A 419 -27.03 12.58 10.21
N ILE A 420 -26.26 13.02 11.22
CA ILE A 420 -24.83 12.75 11.35
C ILE A 420 -24.65 11.34 11.90
N LEU A 421 -24.53 10.36 11.02
CA LEU A 421 -24.45 8.94 11.33
C LEU A 421 -23.08 8.35 10.92
N PRO A 422 -22.60 7.36 11.65
CA PRO A 422 -21.40 6.65 11.24
C PRO A 422 -21.69 5.70 10.08
N ASP A 423 -20.72 5.54 9.20
CA ASP A 423 -20.74 4.49 8.19
C ASP A 423 -20.54 3.10 8.82
N ALA A 424 -20.47 2.09 8.01
CA ALA A 424 -20.25 0.72 8.43
C ALA A 424 -18.91 0.44 9.09
N GLU A 425 -17.89 1.22 8.77
CA GLU A 425 -16.60 1.17 9.46
C GLU A 425 -16.68 1.87 10.83
N GLY A 426 -17.71 2.67 11.05
CA GLY A 426 -17.91 3.49 12.24
C GLY A 426 -17.26 4.86 12.12
N LEU A 427 -16.99 5.32 10.89
CA LEU A 427 -16.51 6.67 10.60
C LEU A 427 -17.69 7.60 10.42
N PHE A 428 -17.65 8.73 11.10
CA PHE A 428 -18.62 9.81 10.94
C PHE A 428 -18.21 10.76 9.80
N PRO A 429 -19.12 11.59 9.26
CA PRO A 429 -18.80 12.52 8.17
C PRO A 429 -17.54 13.35 8.42
N GLN A 430 -17.35 13.86 9.66
CA GLN A 430 -16.18 14.67 10.03
C GLN A 430 -14.85 13.90 9.97
N HIS A 431 -14.85 12.58 10.18
CA HIS A 431 -13.66 11.74 9.99
C HIS A 431 -13.30 11.60 8.51
N LEU A 432 -14.33 11.44 7.66
CA LEU A 432 -14.14 11.30 6.22
C LEU A 432 -13.58 12.59 5.60
N VAL A 433 -14.13 13.75 5.98
CA VAL A 433 -13.59 15.05 5.56
C VAL A 433 -12.14 15.21 6.00
N ALA A 434 -11.83 14.90 7.26
CA ALA A 434 -10.46 15.01 7.77
C ALA A 434 -9.48 14.05 7.07
N ARG A 435 -9.95 12.87 6.65
CA ARG A 435 -9.17 11.87 5.91
C ARG A 435 -8.97 12.25 4.44
N SER A 436 -10.03 12.69 3.76
CA SER A 436 -9.95 13.06 2.34
C SER A 436 -9.17 14.35 2.09
N GLY A 437 -9.20 15.28 3.04
CA GLY A 437 -8.45 16.53 2.97
C GLY A 437 -8.92 17.53 1.91
N GLN A 438 -10.04 17.25 1.21
CA GLN A 438 -10.45 18.04 0.06
C GLN A 438 -10.96 19.42 0.42
N THR A 439 -11.82 19.54 1.44
CA THR A 439 -12.49 20.83 1.75
C THR A 439 -12.66 21.00 3.27
N SER A 440 -11.75 21.76 3.89
CA SER A 440 -11.76 21.98 5.34
C SER A 440 -12.99 22.75 5.85
N GLU A 441 -13.65 23.53 4.99
CA GLU A 441 -14.89 24.27 5.32
C GLU A 441 -16.04 23.35 5.74
N LEU A 442 -16.07 22.12 5.24
CA LEU A 442 -17.06 21.11 5.61
C LEU A 442 -17.05 20.77 7.09
N LEU A 443 -15.89 20.83 7.76
CA LEU A 443 -15.80 20.59 9.20
C LEU A 443 -16.58 21.64 10.00
N LEU A 444 -16.48 22.90 9.59
CA LEU A 444 -17.20 24.00 10.24
C LEU A 444 -18.69 23.95 9.92
N LEU A 445 -19.06 23.55 8.68
CA LEU A 445 -20.44 23.33 8.29
C LEU A 445 -21.08 22.21 9.11
N LEU A 446 -20.45 21.04 9.20
CA LEU A 446 -20.91 19.91 10.00
C LEU A 446 -21.09 20.28 11.47
N ARG A 447 -20.15 21.05 12.05
CA ARG A 447 -20.26 21.54 13.42
C ARG A 447 -21.51 22.41 13.65
N ARG A 448 -21.85 23.29 12.70
CA ARG A 448 -23.07 24.12 12.77
C ARG A 448 -24.36 23.27 12.85
N PHE A 449 -24.33 22.09 12.25
CA PHE A 449 -25.46 21.14 12.27
C PHE A 449 -25.32 20.08 13.38
N GLY A 450 -24.41 20.29 14.36
CA GLY A 450 -24.33 19.49 15.57
C GLY A 450 -23.31 18.33 15.54
N ALA A 451 -22.38 18.30 14.58
CA ALA A 451 -21.29 17.34 14.61
C ALA A 451 -20.33 17.62 15.76
N ASP A 452 -20.00 16.60 16.50
CA ASP A 452 -18.94 16.63 17.51
C ASP A 452 -17.59 16.38 16.83
N LEU A 453 -16.73 17.40 16.79
CA LEU A 453 -15.42 17.31 16.16
C LEU A 453 -14.38 16.56 17.02
N ASP A 454 -14.70 16.24 18.27
CA ASP A 454 -13.89 15.38 19.15
C ASP A 454 -14.40 13.93 19.18
N GLN A 455 -15.44 13.60 18.39
CA GLN A 455 -15.99 12.25 18.29
C GLN A 455 -14.91 11.27 17.86
N ILE A 456 -14.79 10.14 18.55
CA ILE A 456 -13.90 9.05 18.19
C ILE A 456 -14.56 8.07 17.23
N ASP A 457 -13.81 7.57 16.26
CA ASP A 457 -14.26 6.50 15.39
C ASP A 457 -14.34 5.14 16.13
N LYS A 458 -15.12 4.19 15.57
CA LYS A 458 -15.23 2.85 16.15
C LYS A 458 -14.12 1.91 15.68
N LEU A 459 -13.29 2.33 14.69
CA LEU A 459 -12.30 1.47 14.06
C LEU A 459 -10.98 1.46 14.84
N TYR A 460 -10.48 2.65 15.17
CA TYR A 460 -9.19 2.85 15.81
C TYR A 460 -9.28 3.65 17.12
N GLY A 461 -10.44 4.27 17.42
CA GLY A 461 -10.58 5.26 18.47
C GLY A 461 -9.95 6.61 18.08
N TRP A 462 -9.86 6.90 16.78
CA TRP A 462 -9.27 8.13 16.26
C TRP A 462 -10.30 9.26 16.21
N THR A 463 -9.86 10.46 16.54
CA THR A 463 -10.63 11.69 16.28
C THR A 463 -10.38 12.19 14.85
N PRO A 464 -11.21 13.11 14.31
CA PRO A 464 -10.92 13.77 13.06
C PRO A 464 -9.52 14.41 13.00
N LEU A 465 -9.03 14.93 14.13
CA LEU A 465 -7.69 15.50 14.24
C LEU A 465 -6.60 14.45 14.00
N VAL A 466 -6.77 13.22 14.51
CA VAL A 466 -5.83 12.13 14.30
C VAL A 466 -5.83 11.69 12.84
N HIS A 467 -7.00 11.61 12.18
CA HIS A 467 -7.09 11.31 10.75
C HIS A 467 -6.35 12.38 9.92
N ALA A 468 -6.62 13.67 10.17
CA ALA A 468 -5.93 14.75 9.45
C ALA A 468 -4.41 14.74 9.69
N ALA A 469 -3.96 14.42 10.90
CA ALA A 469 -2.54 14.33 11.24
C ALA A 469 -1.84 13.12 10.59
N SER A 470 -2.54 11.98 10.48
CA SER A 470 -2.03 10.75 9.86
C SER A 470 -1.91 10.86 8.35
N ASP A 471 -2.86 11.54 7.71
CA ASP A 471 -2.90 11.65 6.24
C ASP A 471 -2.25 12.96 5.74
N GLY A 472 -1.77 13.80 6.67
CA GLY A 472 -1.03 15.03 6.33
C GLY A 472 -1.90 16.20 5.87
N ASN A 473 -3.19 16.19 6.18
CA ASN A 473 -4.15 17.20 5.73
C ASN A 473 -4.06 18.49 6.57
N VAL A 474 -3.14 19.36 6.20
CA VAL A 474 -2.79 20.59 6.93
C VAL A 474 -3.99 21.53 7.10
N ASP A 475 -4.78 21.75 6.05
CA ASP A 475 -5.92 22.66 6.06
C ASP A 475 -7.02 22.17 7.00
N CYS A 476 -7.33 20.87 6.96
CA CYS A 476 -8.29 20.25 7.87
C CYS A 476 -7.79 20.29 9.32
N LEU A 477 -6.51 20.00 9.55
CA LEU A 477 -5.89 20.07 10.87
C LEU A 477 -5.96 21.49 11.43
N GLN A 478 -5.64 22.50 10.63
CA GLN A 478 -5.70 23.90 11.03
C GLN A 478 -7.15 24.34 11.34
N ALA A 479 -8.11 23.92 10.52
CA ALA A 479 -9.53 24.21 10.75
C ALA A 479 -10.03 23.58 12.07
N LEU A 480 -9.65 22.34 12.36
CA LEU A 480 -9.97 21.64 13.60
C LEU A 480 -9.37 22.35 14.82
N LEU A 481 -8.09 22.72 14.77
CA LEU A 481 -7.41 23.44 15.85
C LEU A 481 -8.04 24.83 16.09
N LYS A 482 -8.38 25.58 15.03
CA LYS A 482 -9.12 26.86 15.13
C LYS A 482 -10.53 26.68 15.73
N ALA A 483 -11.16 25.53 15.45
CA ALA A 483 -12.44 25.18 16.04
C ALA A 483 -12.34 24.82 17.54
N GLY A 484 -11.14 24.70 18.10
CA GLY A 484 -10.90 24.44 19.51
C GLY A 484 -11.09 22.98 19.93
N VAL A 485 -10.81 22.01 19.03
CA VAL A 485 -10.85 20.58 19.35
C VAL A 485 -9.78 20.21 20.38
N ASN A 486 -10.01 19.15 21.12
CA ASN A 486 -9.07 18.65 22.12
C ASN A 486 -7.95 17.80 21.47
N ALA A 487 -6.79 18.40 21.28
CA ALA A 487 -5.63 17.72 20.69
C ALA A 487 -4.99 16.63 21.58
N ASN A 488 -5.39 16.50 22.83
CA ASN A 488 -4.83 15.55 23.79
C ASN A 488 -5.64 14.24 23.90
N ILE A 489 -6.64 14.03 23.06
CA ILE A 489 -7.38 12.77 23.03
C ILE A 489 -6.45 11.67 22.48
N LEU A 490 -6.36 10.57 23.24
CA LEU A 490 -5.54 9.41 22.88
C LEU A 490 -6.41 8.34 22.20
N ASP A 491 -5.80 7.59 21.29
CA ASP A 491 -6.45 6.47 20.62
C ASP A 491 -6.54 5.19 21.50
N GLU A 492 -7.02 4.07 20.93
CA GLU A 492 -7.08 2.76 21.64
C GLU A 492 -5.69 2.22 22.07
N LYS A 493 -4.59 2.81 21.60
CA LYS A 493 -3.20 2.43 21.95
C LYS A 493 -2.51 3.47 22.83
N ASP A 494 -3.27 4.42 23.36
CA ASP A 494 -2.76 5.56 24.13
C ASP A 494 -1.81 6.49 23.35
N LEU A 495 -2.02 6.63 22.01
CA LEU A 495 -1.19 7.45 21.14
C LEU A 495 -1.90 8.76 20.76
N PRO A 496 -1.19 9.91 20.82
CA PRO A 496 -1.72 11.23 20.42
C PRO A 496 -1.62 11.45 18.89
N ALA A 497 -2.33 12.46 18.38
CA ALA A 497 -2.25 12.87 16.96
C ALA A 497 -0.82 13.18 16.49
N MET A 498 0.01 13.79 17.36
CA MET A 498 1.42 14.10 17.09
C MET A 498 2.23 12.84 16.74
N TYR A 499 1.92 11.68 17.36
CA TYR A 499 2.58 10.42 17.04
C TYR A 499 2.39 10.05 15.58
N TYR A 500 1.17 10.16 15.08
CA TYR A 500 0.85 9.80 13.69
C TYR A 500 1.46 10.78 12.69
N ALA A 501 1.42 12.09 12.99
CA ALA A 501 2.11 13.08 12.16
C ALA A 501 3.63 12.83 12.08
N ALA A 502 4.26 12.46 13.20
CA ALA A 502 5.68 12.16 13.25
C ALA A 502 6.03 10.82 12.58
N TRP A 503 5.20 9.78 12.80
CA TRP A 503 5.39 8.46 12.21
C TRP A 503 5.30 8.50 10.68
N GLU A 504 4.31 9.20 10.12
CA GLU A 504 4.13 9.36 8.68
C GLU A 504 4.99 10.50 8.07
N GLY A 505 5.58 11.37 8.90
CA GLY A 505 6.55 12.40 8.48
C GLY A 505 5.92 13.74 8.05
N HIS A 506 4.71 14.05 8.51
CA HIS A 506 3.98 15.27 8.14
C HIS A 506 4.44 16.48 8.97
N LEU A 507 5.55 17.10 8.53
CA LEU A 507 6.23 18.17 9.26
C LEU A 507 5.34 19.39 9.54
N GLU A 508 4.52 19.82 8.56
CA GLU A 508 3.62 20.96 8.73
C GLU A 508 2.53 20.68 9.78
N CYS A 509 1.98 19.46 9.77
CA CYS A 509 1.05 19.01 10.82
C CYS A 509 1.72 18.99 12.20
N MET A 510 2.97 18.54 12.29
CA MET A 510 3.75 18.56 13.53
C MET A 510 3.93 19.99 14.06
N LYS A 511 4.30 20.95 13.20
CA LYS A 511 4.47 22.38 13.57
C LYS A 511 3.18 22.98 14.15
N LEU A 512 2.03 22.64 13.58
CA LEU A 512 0.72 23.11 14.06
C LEU A 512 0.31 22.48 15.39
N LEU A 513 0.70 21.22 15.64
CA LEU A 513 0.39 20.50 16.88
C LEU A 513 1.34 20.85 18.02
N MET A 514 2.57 21.28 17.76
CA MET A 514 3.57 21.63 18.79
C MET A 514 3.07 22.62 19.84
N PRO A 515 2.49 23.79 19.51
CA PRO A 515 2.07 24.77 20.52
C PRO A 515 0.91 24.29 21.38
N VAL A 516 0.13 23.34 20.90
CA VAL A 516 -1.06 22.81 21.60
C VAL A 516 -0.68 21.65 22.55
N ASN A 517 0.41 20.97 22.26
CA ASN A 517 0.89 19.78 23.00
C ASN A 517 1.77 20.16 24.23
N THR A 518 1.90 21.43 24.58
CA THR A 518 2.78 21.94 25.66
C THR A 518 2.32 21.61 27.07
N LYS A 519 1.15 21.01 27.26
CA LYS A 519 0.79 20.39 28.53
C LYS A 519 1.38 18.98 28.54
N LYS A 520 2.56 18.81 29.14
CA LYS A 520 3.09 17.50 29.53
C LYS A 520 1.93 16.66 30.05
N ALA A 521 1.57 15.61 29.34
CA ALA A 521 0.79 14.53 29.90
C ALA A 521 1.60 14.03 31.10
N ALA A 522 1.15 14.36 32.29
CA ALA A 522 1.65 13.71 33.49
C ALA A 522 1.41 12.23 33.26
N SER A 523 2.49 11.45 33.15
CA SER A 523 2.41 10.00 33.10
C SER A 523 1.39 9.57 34.15
N PRO A 524 0.33 8.83 33.79
CA PRO A 524 -0.54 8.26 34.78
C PRO A 524 0.35 7.43 35.68
N ALA A 525 0.40 7.82 36.94
CA ALA A 525 1.05 7.03 37.96
C ALA A 525 0.38 5.65 37.92
N ILE A 526 1.06 4.65 37.37
CA ILE A 526 0.67 3.26 37.46
C ILE A 526 0.65 2.96 38.94
N THR A 527 -0.51 3.00 39.54
CA THR A 527 -0.78 2.39 40.87
C THR A 527 -0.56 0.89 40.65
N GLN A 528 0.65 0.43 40.87
CA GLN A 528 0.95 -0.97 41.07
C GLN A 528 0.15 -1.43 42.29
N PRO A 529 -0.66 -2.49 42.16
CA PRO A 529 -1.13 -3.17 43.35
C PRO A 529 0.10 -3.75 44.02
N SER A 530 0.35 -3.37 45.26
CA SER A 530 1.39 -3.88 46.12
C SER A 530 1.24 -5.38 46.28
N LEU A 531 2.01 -6.15 45.54
CA LEU A 531 2.23 -7.57 45.80
C LEU A 531 3.37 -7.64 46.83
N GLY A 532 3.02 -8.14 48.00
CA GLY A 532 3.97 -8.47 49.06
C GLY A 532 5.03 -9.47 48.61
N PRO A 533 6.13 -9.61 49.37
CA PRO A 533 7.28 -10.41 48.95
C PRO A 533 6.94 -11.89 48.92
N MET A 534 6.88 -12.51 47.75
CA MET A 534 6.86 -13.96 47.63
C MET A 534 8.30 -14.49 47.54
N SER A 535 8.57 -15.33 48.51
CA SER A 535 9.79 -16.12 48.66
C SER A 535 10.03 -17.05 47.49
N SER A 536 11.29 -17.10 47.09
CA SER A 536 11.89 -18.06 46.13
C SER A 536 11.67 -19.50 46.57
N SER A 537 11.30 -20.35 45.62
CA SER A 537 11.63 -21.74 45.45
C SER A 537 10.44 -22.61 45.13
N SER A 538 10.38 -23.08 43.89
CA SER A 538 10.09 -24.50 43.55
C SER A 538 10.16 -24.68 42.03
N ALA A 539 10.95 -25.61 41.60
CA ALA A 539 11.05 -26.13 40.24
C ALA A 539 9.72 -26.75 39.79
N PRO A 540 9.34 -26.62 38.51
CA PRO A 540 8.11 -27.24 38.02
C PRO A 540 8.27 -28.76 37.90
N ALA A 541 7.32 -29.49 38.45
CA ALA A 541 7.20 -30.94 38.32
C ALA A 541 6.90 -31.36 36.86
N PRO A 542 7.30 -32.55 36.41
CA PRO A 542 7.14 -33.01 35.04
C PRO A 542 5.65 -33.25 34.70
N MET A 543 5.21 -32.65 33.59
CA MET A 543 3.86 -32.88 33.03
C MET A 543 3.74 -34.29 32.47
N ALA A 544 2.61 -34.96 32.79
CA ALA A 544 2.26 -36.28 32.30
C ALA A 544 2.05 -36.25 30.76
N LEU A 545 2.69 -37.20 30.09
CA LEU A 545 2.62 -37.39 28.65
C LEU A 545 1.23 -37.84 28.21
N ASP A 546 0.65 -37.17 27.23
CA ASP A 546 -0.53 -37.55 26.48
C ASP A 546 -0.17 -38.76 25.60
N PRO A 547 -0.90 -39.92 25.68
CA PRO A 547 -0.56 -41.12 24.94
C PRO A 547 -0.71 -41.03 23.42
N ASP A 548 -1.35 -39.98 22.89
CA ASP A 548 -1.45 -39.69 21.44
C ASP A 548 -0.54 -38.55 20.97
N ALA A 549 0.26 -37.98 21.85
CA ALA A 549 1.28 -37.05 21.47
C ALA A 549 2.45 -37.80 20.84
N ILE A 550 2.68 -37.62 19.56
CA ILE A 550 3.97 -37.91 18.95
C ILE A 550 5.03 -37.34 19.89
N PRO A 551 5.96 -38.17 20.43
CA PRO A 551 6.96 -37.64 21.35
C PRO A 551 7.66 -36.49 20.67
N PHE A 552 7.48 -35.30 21.23
CA PHE A 552 8.29 -34.15 20.91
C PHE A 552 9.70 -34.55 21.34
N PHE A 553 10.51 -34.98 20.38
CA PHE A 553 11.93 -34.81 20.52
C PHE A 553 12.15 -33.30 20.62
N GLU A 554 12.15 -32.77 21.84
CA GLU A 554 12.90 -31.56 22.11
C GLU A 554 14.31 -31.91 21.68
N LEU A 555 14.62 -31.57 20.43
CA LEU A 555 16.01 -31.42 20.03
C LEU A 555 16.61 -30.52 21.11
N PRO A 556 17.66 -30.96 21.79
CA PRO A 556 18.35 -30.11 22.75
C PRO A 556 18.53 -28.76 22.07
N PRO A 557 18.26 -27.63 22.74
CA PRO A 557 18.40 -26.32 22.14
C PRO A 557 19.74 -26.31 21.41
N PRO A 558 19.79 -25.91 20.15
CA PRO A 558 21.01 -25.99 19.38
C PRO A 558 22.09 -25.34 20.22
N ILE A 559 23.15 -26.10 20.48
CA ILE A 559 24.24 -25.77 21.44
C ILE A 559 24.87 -24.40 21.10
N ILE A 560 24.61 -23.94 19.89
CA ILE A 560 24.85 -22.56 19.43
C ILE A 560 23.59 -22.11 18.71
N PRO A 561 22.85 -21.10 19.20
CA PRO A 561 21.81 -20.51 18.39
C PRO A 561 22.44 -20.16 17.05
N LEU A 562 21.79 -20.55 15.94
CA LEU A 562 22.25 -20.23 14.58
C LEU A 562 22.36 -18.71 14.48
N ARG A 563 23.54 -18.20 14.87
CA ARG A 563 23.87 -16.79 14.74
C ARG A 563 24.25 -16.61 13.28
N ARG A 564 23.35 -15.98 12.53
CA ARG A 564 23.76 -15.41 11.25
C ARG A 564 24.63 -14.22 11.56
N TYR A 565 25.74 -14.09 10.87
CA TYR A 565 26.54 -12.89 10.77
C TYR A 565 25.61 -11.71 10.51
N GLY A 566 25.68 -10.66 11.31
CA GLY A 566 24.81 -9.47 11.41
C GLY A 566 23.92 -9.17 10.24
N HIS A 567 24.43 -9.24 9.03
CA HIS A 567 23.69 -9.06 7.79
C HIS A 567 24.41 -9.82 6.65
N ASN A 568 23.68 -10.10 5.58
CA ASN A 568 24.28 -10.64 4.35
C ASN A 568 25.15 -9.56 3.71
N PHE A 569 26.39 -9.89 3.38
CA PHE A 569 27.31 -9.01 2.66
C PHE A 569 27.68 -9.62 1.30
N LEU A 570 28.16 -8.77 0.40
CA LEU A 570 28.52 -9.16 -0.96
C LEU A 570 30.00 -9.58 -1.02
N ASP A 571 30.23 -10.77 -1.49
CA ASP A 571 31.58 -11.27 -1.79
C ASP A 571 31.90 -11.06 -3.28
N THR A 572 31.13 -11.71 -4.17
CA THR A 572 31.35 -11.65 -5.62
C THR A 572 30.15 -11.13 -6.39
N LYS A 573 28.95 -11.25 -5.78
CA LYS A 573 27.70 -10.88 -6.44
C LYS A 573 27.39 -9.40 -6.35
N THR A 574 26.68 -8.89 -7.35
CA THR A 574 26.15 -7.53 -7.36
C THR A 574 24.68 -7.55 -6.94
N VAL A 575 24.25 -6.59 -6.12
CA VAL A 575 22.83 -6.39 -5.81
C VAL A 575 22.25 -5.32 -6.70
N VAL A 576 21.13 -5.64 -7.34
CA VAL A 576 20.25 -4.68 -8.01
C VAL A 576 18.99 -4.55 -7.16
N GLN A 577 18.78 -3.37 -6.59
CA GLN A 577 17.61 -3.04 -5.79
C GLN A 577 16.69 -2.12 -6.59
N ILE A 578 15.41 -2.47 -6.65
CA ILE A 578 14.36 -1.70 -7.32
C ILE A 578 13.36 -1.26 -6.25
N SER A 579 13.01 0.02 -6.24
CA SER A 579 11.98 0.57 -5.37
C SER A 579 10.92 1.32 -6.16
N PHE A 580 9.65 1.07 -5.79
CA PHE A 580 8.47 1.72 -6.32
C PHE A 580 8.01 2.76 -5.29
N ASP A 581 8.62 3.94 -5.31
CA ASP A 581 8.30 5.02 -4.40
C ASP A 581 7.05 5.76 -4.91
N GLU A 582 6.15 6.14 -4.02
CA GLU A 582 5.08 7.07 -4.33
C GLU A 582 5.69 8.47 -4.49
N THR A 583 5.67 8.94 -5.71
CA THR A 583 5.86 10.34 -6.07
C THR A 583 4.47 10.95 -6.34
N ASP A 584 4.40 12.17 -6.87
CA ASP A 584 3.14 12.81 -7.27
C ASP A 584 2.33 11.94 -8.27
N GLU A 585 2.99 11.04 -9.00
CA GLU A 585 2.37 10.07 -9.90
C GLU A 585 2.52 8.64 -9.36
N PRO A 586 1.49 7.77 -9.54
CA PRO A 586 1.59 6.38 -9.15
C PRO A 586 2.67 5.64 -9.95
N PRO A 587 3.42 4.70 -9.33
CA PRO A 587 4.49 3.95 -10.00
C PRO A 587 4.02 3.17 -11.24
N LEU A 588 2.78 2.78 -11.30
CA LEU A 588 2.13 2.11 -12.43
C LEU A 588 0.93 2.94 -12.89
N LEU A 589 0.97 3.44 -14.11
CA LEU A 589 -0.08 4.26 -14.70
C LEU A 589 -0.53 3.66 -16.04
N PHE A 590 -1.86 3.51 -16.22
CA PHE A 590 -2.47 3.19 -17.50
C PHE A 590 -3.08 4.44 -18.12
N PHE A 591 -2.94 4.63 -19.43
CA PHE A 591 -3.44 5.82 -20.14
C PHE A 591 -4.97 5.86 -20.26
N GLN A 592 -5.63 4.71 -20.09
CA GLN A 592 -7.08 4.59 -20.06
C GLN A 592 -7.51 3.96 -18.74
N ASP A 593 -8.07 4.76 -17.86
CA ASP A 593 -8.56 4.30 -16.58
C ASP A 593 -9.72 3.29 -16.74
N GLY A 594 -9.70 2.26 -15.92
CA GLY A 594 -10.78 1.26 -15.84
C GLY A 594 -10.80 0.18 -16.93
N LYS A 595 -10.03 0.31 -18.00
CA LYS A 595 -10.06 -0.68 -19.10
C LYS A 595 -9.31 -1.98 -18.76
N TYR A 596 -8.30 -1.91 -17.89
CA TYR A 596 -7.46 -3.06 -17.55
C TYR A 596 -7.37 -3.21 -16.02
N PRO A 597 -8.10 -4.16 -15.42
CA PRO A 597 -7.97 -4.43 -13.98
C PRO A 597 -6.63 -5.11 -13.69
N ALA A 598 -5.57 -4.33 -13.70
CA ALA A 598 -4.24 -4.79 -13.33
C ALA A 598 -4.20 -5.04 -11.83
N ALA A 599 -3.77 -6.22 -11.42
CA ALA A 599 -3.77 -6.58 -10.01
C ALA A 599 -2.48 -7.24 -9.54
N ARG A 600 -1.63 -7.72 -10.45
CA ARG A 600 -0.36 -8.37 -10.12
C ARG A 600 0.73 -7.97 -11.10
N LEU A 601 1.86 -7.52 -10.54
CA LEU A 601 3.11 -7.29 -11.26
C LEU A 601 4.07 -8.44 -10.96
N THR A 602 4.55 -9.12 -12.01
CA THR A 602 5.60 -10.13 -11.89
C THR A 602 6.89 -9.57 -12.44
N ILE A 603 7.93 -9.59 -11.63
CA ILE A 603 9.29 -9.19 -12.04
C ILE A 603 10.13 -10.46 -12.15
N SER A 604 10.62 -10.75 -13.33
CA SER A 604 11.41 -11.95 -13.62
C SER A 604 12.63 -11.65 -14.47
N SER A 605 13.59 -12.58 -14.50
CA SER A 605 14.74 -12.52 -15.39
C SER A 605 14.85 -13.83 -16.13
N LYS A 606 14.97 -13.77 -17.44
CA LYS A 606 15.07 -14.97 -18.29
C LYS A 606 16.47 -15.60 -18.28
N LEU A 607 17.48 -14.81 -17.93
CA LEU A 607 18.89 -15.17 -18.06
C LEU A 607 19.55 -15.64 -16.76
N SER A 608 18.78 -15.80 -15.71
CA SER A 608 19.30 -16.18 -14.39
C SER A 608 18.33 -17.09 -13.67
N ASP A 609 18.84 -17.93 -12.77
CA ASP A 609 18.07 -18.79 -11.86
C ASP A 609 17.35 -17.98 -10.75
N LEU A 610 17.06 -16.71 -11.03
CA LEU A 610 16.41 -15.83 -10.07
C LEU A 610 14.93 -16.18 -9.94
N ILE A 611 14.48 -16.29 -8.70
CA ILE A 611 13.08 -16.54 -8.39
C ILE A 611 12.26 -15.30 -8.76
N PRO A 612 11.22 -15.44 -9.61
CA PRO A 612 10.33 -14.35 -9.95
C PRO A 612 9.68 -13.74 -8.70
N LYS A 613 9.56 -12.42 -8.69
CA LYS A 613 8.89 -11.68 -7.61
C LYS A 613 7.51 -11.25 -8.06
N ASN A 614 6.49 -11.67 -7.31
CA ASN A 614 5.10 -11.28 -7.55
C ASN A 614 4.70 -10.19 -6.57
N ILE A 615 4.22 -9.07 -7.07
CA ILE A 615 3.74 -7.92 -6.31
C ILE A 615 2.26 -7.77 -6.59
N ILE A 616 1.44 -7.75 -5.55
CA ILE A 616 0.01 -7.50 -5.67
C ILE A 616 -0.20 -5.98 -5.72
N LEU A 617 -1.02 -5.54 -6.66
CA LEU A 617 -1.36 -4.12 -6.82
C LEU A 617 -2.67 -3.79 -6.07
N PRO A 618 -2.82 -2.56 -5.55
CA PRO A 618 -1.82 -1.48 -5.49
C PRO A 618 -0.61 -1.85 -4.61
N PHE A 619 0.54 -1.20 -4.87
CA PHE A 619 1.78 -1.46 -4.14
C PHE A 619 1.59 -1.32 -2.63
N GLN A 620 1.89 -2.39 -1.89
CA GLN A 620 1.89 -2.39 -0.43
C GLN A 620 3.28 -2.00 0.09
N GLU A 621 3.35 -1.44 1.29
CA GLU A 621 4.62 -0.97 1.88
C GLU A 621 5.73 -2.02 1.89
N ASP A 622 5.38 -3.27 2.23
CA ASP A 622 6.34 -4.39 2.33
C ASP A 622 6.83 -4.86 0.95
N THR A 623 6.10 -4.57 -0.13
CA THR A 623 6.40 -5.05 -1.49
C THR A 623 6.98 -3.97 -2.40
N ARG A 624 7.11 -2.73 -1.91
CA ARG A 624 7.65 -1.62 -2.69
C ARG A 624 9.12 -1.76 -3.07
N THR A 625 9.90 -2.54 -2.32
CA THR A 625 11.32 -2.72 -2.59
C THR A 625 11.63 -4.17 -2.87
N VAL A 626 12.30 -4.43 -4.00
CA VAL A 626 12.71 -5.76 -4.44
C VAL A 626 14.20 -5.76 -4.74
N SER A 627 14.93 -6.77 -4.26
CA SER A 627 16.36 -6.90 -4.46
C SER A 627 16.68 -8.20 -5.20
N PHE A 628 17.63 -8.13 -6.14
CA PHE A 628 18.15 -9.25 -6.90
C PHE A 628 19.67 -9.32 -6.71
N GLN A 629 20.19 -10.52 -6.44
CA GLN A 629 21.64 -10.78 -6.42
C GLN A 629 22.03 -11.41 -7.77
N VAL A 630 22.91 -10.77 -8.49
CA VAL A 630 23.31 -11.15 -9.83
C VAL A 630 24.82 -11.35 -9.93
N ASP A 631 25.25 -12.33 -10.70
CA ASP A 631 26.67 -12.60 -10.93
C ASP A 631 27.26 -11.67 -12.00
N ASN A 632 26.49 -11.36 -13.03
CA ASN A 632 26.96 -10.53 -14.15
C ASN A 632 25.86 -9.54 -14.61
N LEU A 633 26.18 -8.24 -14.52
CA LEU A 633 25.28 -7.18 -15.02
C LEU A 633 25.21 -7.12 -16.55
N ASP A 634 26.17 -7.68 -17.28
CA ASP A 634 26.23 -7.63 -18.73
C ASP A 634 25.10 -8.42 -19.40
N THR A 635 24.62 -9.43 -18.73
CA THR A 635 23.56 -10.32 -19.19
C THR A 635 22.24 -10.14 -18.42
N PHE A 636 22.24 -9.30 -17.38
CA PHE A 636 21.08 -9.14 -16.52
C PHE A 636 20.03 -8.23 -17.12
N SER A 637 18.86 -8.80 -17.40
CA SER A 637 17.67 -8.06 -17.82
C SER A 637 16.50 -8.39 -16.89
N LEU A 638 15.55 -7.48 -16.77
CA LEU A 638 14.32 -7.70 -16.01
C LEU A 638 13.11 -7.55 -16.90
N ASP A 639 12.26 -8.57 -16.88
CA ASP A 639 10.94 -8.55 -17.48
C ASP A 639 9.92 -8.12 -16.43
N PHE A 640 9.08 -7.13 -16.76
CA PHE A 640 7.93 -6.69 -15.97
C PHE A 640 6.67 -7.13 -16.70
N ASP A 641 5.98 -8.11 -16.15
CA ASP A 641 4.74 -8.65 -16.69
C ASP A 641 3.58 -8.28 -15.76
N VAL A 642 2.57 -7.58 -16.28
CA VAL A 642 1.37 -7.19 -15.54
C VAL A 642 0.25 -8.17 -15.88
N PHE A 643 -0.39 -8.70 -14.84
CA PHE A 643 -1.47 -9.68 -14.94
C PHE A 643 -2.73 -9.18 -14.22
N PRO A 644 -3.93 -9.69 -14.57
CA PRO A 644 -5.08 -9.65 -13.69
C PRO A 644 -4.79 -10.47 -12.42
N THR A 645 -5.61 -10.32 -11.39
CA THR A 645 -5.34 -10.89 -10.06
C THR A 645 -5.06 -12.40 -10.10
N TYR A 646 -5.84 -13.14 -10.84
CA TYR A 646 -5.76 -14.60 -10.94
C TYR A 646 -5.56 -15.12 -12.37
N GLY A 647 -5.59 -14.23 -13.36
CA GLY A 647 -5.35 -14.61 -14.76
C GLY A 647 -3.88 -14.92 -15.03
N ALA A 648 -3.62 -15.78 -15.99
CA ALA A 648 -2.30 -16.13 -16.49
C ALA A 648 -1.89 -15.33 -17.73
N LYS A 649 -2.85 -14.60 -18.35
CA LYS A 649 -2.58 -13.78 -19.53
C LYS A 649 -2.01 -12.42 -19.16
N VAL A 650 -0.92 -12.06 -19.84
CA VAL A 650 -0.27 -10.77 -19.68
C VAL A 650 -1.16 -9.66 -20.24
N ILE A 651 -1.47 -8.65 -19.42
CA ILE A 651 -2.15 -7.42 -19.84
C ILE A 651 -1.15 -6.48 -20.48
N ALA A 652 -0.01 -6.28 -19.79
CA ALA A 652 1.03 -5.35 -20.19
C ALA A 652 2.41 -5.92 -19.89
N LYS A 653 3.40 -5.55 -20.69
CA LYS A 653 4.78 -6.00 -20.54
C LYS A 653 5.76 -4.90 -20.87
N THR A 654 6.90 -4.88 -20.16
CA THR A 654 8.11 -4.14 -20.56
C THR A 654 9.37 -4.88 -20.11
N VAL A 655 10.51 -4.48 -20.64
CA VAL A 655 11.81 -5.10 -20.34
C VAL A 655 12.85 -4.02 -20.04
N VAL A 656 13.58 -4.19 -18.94
CA VAL A 656 14.76 -3.40 -18.61
C VAL A 656 15.98 -4.10 -19.17
N LEU A 657 16.71 -3.42 -20.03
CA LEU A 657 17.91 -3.96 -20.68
C LEU A 657 19.12 -3.87 -19.76
N PRO A 658 20.14 -4.75 -19.96
CA PRO A 658 21.38 -4.72 -19.17
C PRO A 658 22.11 -3.36 -19.21
N THR A 659 22.01 -2.65 -20.34
CA THR A 659 22.63 -1.33 -20.51
C THR A 659 22.12 -0.30 -19.50
N THR A 660 20.85 -0.37 -19.10
CA THR A 660 20.27 0.52 -18.09
C THR A 660 20.97 0.37 -16.74
N PHE A 661 21.24 -0.88 -16.30
CA PHE A 661 21.89 -1.13 -15.03
C PHE A 661 23.37 -0.76 -15.01
N LYS A 662 24.04 -0.80 -16.17
CA LYS A 662 25.44 -0.40 -16.30
C LYS A 662 25.67 1.10 -16.18
N THR A 663 24.70 1.89 -16.66
CA THR A 663 24.78 3.37 -16.66
C THR A 663 24.41 3.98 -15.32
N ILE A 664 23.87 3.16 -14.38
CA ILE A 664 23.48 3.65 -13.05
C ILE A 664 24.72 3.92 -12.20
N THR A 665 25.00 5.17 -11.95
CA THR A 665 26.01 5.65 -11.00
C THR A 665 25.31 5.99 -9.68
N GLY A 666 25.14 4.97 -8.84
CA GLY A 666 24.45 5.12 -7.56
C GLY A 666 22.99 4.79 -7.63
N SER A 667 22.11 5.72 -7.99
CA SER A 667 20.66 5.49 -8.10
C SER A 667 20.07 6.36 -9.20
N THR A 668 19.18 5.78 -9.97
CA THR A 668 18.51 6.46 -11.09
C THR A 668 17.03 6.12 -11.11
N THR A 669 16.19 7.11 -11.36
CA THR A 669 14.76 6.90 -11.64
C THR A 669 14.60 6.47 -13.10
N CYS A 670 13.94 5.36 -13.31
CA CYS A 670 13.64 4.80 -14.62
C CYS A 670 12.14 4.87 -14.86
N CYS A 671 11.73 5.37 -16.03
CA CYS A 671 10.36 5.36 -16.50
C CYS A 671 10.31 4.60 -17.83
N LEU A 672 9.51 3.55 -17.92
CA LEU A 672 9.42 2.69 -19.09
C LEU A 672 7.98 2.56 -19.56
N PRO A 673 7.72 2.59 -20.88
CA PRO A 673 6.41 2.32 -21.43
C PRO A 673 6.00 0.87 -21.20
N LEU A 674 4.74 0.64 -20.95
CA LEU A 674 4.11 -0.67 -20.87
C LEU A 674 3.39 -0.98 -22.16
N PHE A 675 3.69 -2.12 -22.75
CA PHE A 675 3.14 -2.57 -24.01
C PHE A 675 2.16 -3.72 -23.80
N ASP A 676 1.03 -3.68 -24.51
CA ASP A 676 0.14 -4.83 -24.60
C ASP A 676 0.77 -5.95 -25.45
N PRO A 677 0.17 -7.15 -25.52
CA PRO A 677 0.69 -8.26 -26.36
C PRO A 677 0.82 -7.92 -27.86
N ARG A 678 0.22 -6.82 -28.31
CA ARG A 678 0.29 -6.31 -29.69
C ARG A 678 1.26 -5.14 -29.85
N LEU A 679 2.10 -4.89 -28.86
CA LEU A 679 3.13 -3.84 -28.84
C LEU A 679 2.57 -2.41 -28.88
N ARG A 680 1.33 -2.17 -28.44
CA ARG A 680 0.80 -0.82 -28.26
C ARG A 680 1.14 -0.33 -26.87
N ALA A 681 1.61 0.91 -26.74
CA ALA A 681 1.85 1.53 -25.45
C ALA A 681 0.50 1.84 -24.78
N ILE A 682 0.22 1.19 -23.66
CA ILE A 682 -1.03 1.31 -22.91
C ILE A 682 -0.85 1.94 -21.53
N GLY A 683 0.40 2.15 -21.11
CA GLY A 683 0.71 2.72 -19.81
C GLY A 683 2.20 2.95 -19.64
N GLN A 684 2.61 3.26 -18.43
CA GLN A 684 4.01 3.39 -18.03
C GLN A 684 4.24 2.84 -16.62
N ILE A 685 5.48 2.41 -16.37
CA ILE A 685 5.95 1.98 -15.05
C ILE A 685 7.19 2.78 -14.68
N SER A 686 7.17 3.38 -13.48
CA SER A 686 8.26 4.19 -12.93
C SER A 686 8.83 3.51 -11.69
N PHE A 687 10.16 3.45 -11.58
CA PHE A 687 10.84 2.86 -10.44
C PHE A 687 12.22 3.49 -10.25
N ASN A 688 12.72 3.43 -9.02
CA ASN A 688 14.11 3.78 -8.71
C ASN A 688 14.97 2.51 -8.70
N ALA A 689 16.12 2.55 -9.38
CA ALA A 689 17.08 1.46 -9.38
C ALA A 689 18.38 1.86 -8.69
N GLN A 690 18.90 1.01 -7.82
CA GLN A 690 20.23 1.11 -7.20
C GLN A 690 21.05 -0.13 -7.50
N VAL A 691 22.30 0.06 -7.92
CA VAL A 691 23.25 -1.02 -8.17
C VAL A 691 24.36 -0.96 -7.13
N ILE A 692 24.50 -2.03 -6.35
CA ILE A 692 25.54 -2.17 -5.32
C ILE A 692 26.51 -3.27 -5.74
N LYS A 693 27.72 -2.88 -6.07
CA LYS A 693 28.80 -3.79 -6.45
C LYS A 693 29.52 -4.30 -5.19
N PRO A 694 30.11 -5.50 -5.21
CA PRO A 694 30.95 -5.98 -4.12
C PRO A 694 32.13 -5.03 -3.89
N PHE A 695 32.68 -5.04 -2.69
CA PHE A 695 33.86 -4.25 -2.35
C PHE A 695 35.05 -4.67 -3.22
N LYS A 696 35.73 -3.70 -3.84
CA LYS A 696 36.87 -3.97 -4.76
C LYS A 696 38.20 -4.17 -4.09
N GLY A 697 38.34 -3.67 -2.86
CA GLY A 697 39.60 -3.78 -2.08
C GLY A 697 39.70 -5.13 -1.39
N GLN A 698 40.69 -5.25 -0.49
CA GLN A 698 40.83 -6.42 0.35
C GLN A 698 39.86 -6.34 1.55
N PRO A 699 38.88 -7.26 1.69
CA PRO A 699 38.01 -7.28 2.87
C PRO A 699 38.83 -7.67 4.12
N LEU A 700 38.31 -7.30 5.30
CA LEU A 700 38.86 -7.77 6.56
C LEU A 700 38.56 -9.27 6.72
N GLU A 701 39.53 -10.03 7.21
CA GLU A 701 39.37 -11.46 7.48
C GLU A 701 38.42 -11.68 8.66
N ILE A 702 37.33 -12.40 8.41
CA ILE A 702 36.24 -12.67 9.39
C ILE A 702 36.79 -13.42 10.62
N THR A 703 37.81 -14.23 10.45
CA THR A 703 38.46 -14.97 11.54
C THR A 703 39.26 -14.07 12.48
N ASP A 704 39.70 -12.93 11.98
CA ASP A 704 40.65 -12.06 12.67
C ASP A 704 40.02 -10.78 13.21
N PHE A 705 38.87 -10.36 12.70
CA PHE A 705 38.21 -9.14 13.08
C PHE A 705 36.78 -9.41 13.57
N GLU A 706 36.38 -8.64 14.58
CA GLU A 706 35.01 -8.72 15.10
C GLU A 706 33.97 -8.42 14.00
N THR A 707 32.87 -9.14 14.07
CA THR A 707 31.70 -8.93 13.21
C THR A 707 30.49 -8.70 14.09
N TYR A 708 29.56 -7.84 13.62
CA TYR A 708 28.31 -7.59 14.33
C TYR A 708 27.34 -8.73 14.12
N TRP A 709 26.93 -9.36 15.20
CA TRP A 709 25.96 -10.44 15.18
C TRP A 709 24.55 -9.89 15.42
N LYS A 710 23.66 -9.98 14.44
CA LYS A 710 22.25 -9.84 14.64
C LYS A 710 21.66 -11.23 14.88
N ALA A 711 21.20 -11.55 16.08
CA ALA A 711 20.51 -12.80 16.35
C ALA A 711 19.16 -12.76 15.65
N THR A 712 19.02 -13.47 14.54
CA THR A 712 17.72 -13.71 13.90
C THR A 712 17.17 -15.03 14.42
N SER A 713 16.39 -15.03 15.49
CA SER A 713 15.54 -16.18 15.82
C SER A 713 14.18 -15.98 15.15
N GLN A 714 13.79 -16.89 14.30
CA GLN A 714 12.45 -16.94 13.65
C GLN A 714 11.37 -17.54 14.56
N LEU A 715 11.55 -17.56 15.86
CA LEU A 715 10.53 -18.01 16.79
C LEU A 715 9.66 -16.83 17.23
N ASP A 716 8.38 -17.03 17.22
CA ASP A 716 7.20 -16.15 17.44
C ASP A 716 7.21 -15.21 18.69
N GLN A 717 8.35 -14.78 19.15
CA GLN A 717 8.47 -13.73 20.16
C GLN A 717 9.30 -12.56 19.59
N PRO A 718 9.05 -11.31 20.00
CA PRO A 718 9.94 -10.21 19.66
C PRO A 718 11.32 -10.56 20.23
N THR A 719 12.17 -11.01 19.36
CA THR A 719 13.51 -11.44 19.72
C THR A 719 14.36 -10.22 19.89
N ASN A 720 14.74 -9.98 21.13
CA ASN A 720 15.83 -9.08 21.44
C ASN A 720 17.09 -9.61 20.76
N ALA A 721 17.54 -8.96 19.70
CA ALA A 721 18.82 -9.24 19.11
C ALA A 721 19.87 -8.82 20.16
N VAL A 722 20.52 -9.79 20.78
CA VAL A 722 21.62 -9.50 21.70
C VAL A 722 22.83 -9.12 20.86
N VAL A 723 23.08 -7.83 20.72
CA VAL A 723 24.42 -7.34 20.39
C VAL A 723 25.26 -7.60 21.64
N THR A 724 26.34 -8.34 21.50
CA THR A 724 27.28 -8.48 22.60
C THR A 724 27.78 -7.08 22.94
N GLY A 725 27.34 -6.55 24.09
CA GLY A 725 27.57 -5.15 24.50
C GLY A 725 29.03 -4.73 24.60
N SER A 726 29.97 -5.67 24.45
CA SER A 726 31.40 -5.40 24.41
C SER A 726 31.87 -4.66 23.15
N SER A 727 31.12 -4.73 22.05
CA SER A 727 31.60 -4.19 20.77
C SER A 727 31.23 -2.72 20.55
N LEU A 728 30.24 -2.17 21.24
CA LEU A 728 29.77 -0.77 21.10
C LEU A 728 29.99 0.05 22.38
N SER A 729 30.85 -0.36 23.28
CA SER A 729 31.18 0.37 24.52
C SER A 729 32.22 1.47 24.27
N GLY A 730 32.17 2.53 25.06
CA GLY A 730 33.15 3.62 25.03
C GLY A 730 32.65 4.88 24.32
N ASP A 731 33.59 5.82 24.17
CA ASP A 731 33.31 7.12 23.53
C ASP A 731 33.77 7.14 22.08
N TYR A 732 32.89 7.52 21.19
CA TYR A 732 33.13 7.65 19.76
C TYR A 732 33.18 9.12 19.37
N VAL A 733 34.30 9.55 18.77
CA VAL A 733 34.39 10.90 18.19
C VAL A 733 33.75 10.94 16.81
N ARG A 734 32.87 11.91 16.58
CA ARG A 734 32.22 12.09 15.28
C ARG A 734 33.14 12.78 14.30
N LEU A 735 33.37 12.18 13.14
CA LEU A 735 34.12 12.76 12.03
C LEU A 735 33.22 12.85 10.79
N PHE A 736 33.12 14.04 10.18
CA PHE A 736 32.37 14.25 8.96
C PHE A 736 33.24 13.93 7.75
N VAL A 737 32.90 12.88 7.01
CA VAL A 737 33.62 12.41 5.84
C VAL A 737 32.91 12.83 4.57
N GLN A 738 33.61 13.47 3.65
CA GLN A 738 33.17 13.75 2.29
C GLN A 738 34.34 13.53 1.30
N TYR A 739 34.14 13.79 0.02
CA TYR A 739 35.14 13.53 -1.03
C TYR A 739 35.59 14.78 -1.74
N THR A 740 36.81 14.74 -2.25
CA THR A 740 37.38 15.73 -3.18
C THR A 740 37.08 15.36 -4.63
N SER A 741 37.36 16.22 -5.60
CA SER A 741 37.10 15.95 -7.02
C SER A 741 37.84 14.71 -7.56
N ASP A 742 38.96 14.35 -6.94
CA ASP A 742 39.76 13.14 -7.20
C ASP A 742 39.27 11.92 -6.40
N GLY A 743 38.13 12.03 -5.71
CA GLY A 743 37.46 10.92 -5.00
C GLY A 743 38.09 10.56 -3.64
N ILE A 744 39.03 11.33 -3.14
CA ILE A 744 39.72 11.04 -1.88
C ILE A 744 38.89 11.46 -0.68
N PRO A 745 38.65 10.59 0.33
CA PRO A 745 37.88 10.93 1.51
C PRO A 745 38.63 11.88 2.44
N VAL A 746 37.98 13.01 2.75
CA VAL A 746 38.54 14.08 3.62
C VAL A 746 37.57 14.39 4.76
N ILE A 747 38.12 14.89 5.87
CA ILE A 747 37.36 15.28 7.06
C ILE A 747 37.00 16.76 6.96
N TRP A 748 35.76 17.06 6.74
CA TRP A 748 35.22 18.43 6.70
C TRP A 748 33.71 18.44 6.96
N PRO A 749 33.22 19.30 7.91
CA PRO A 749 31.83 19.26 8.33
C PRO A 749 30.84 20.05 7.46
N ARG A 750 31.32 20.80 6.45
CA ARG A 750 30.49 21.67 5.59
C ARG A 750 30.63 21.28 4.13
N TRP A 751 29.58 21.49 3.33
CA TRP A 751 29.63 21.26 1.87
C TRP A 751 30.67 22.16 1.17
N THR A 752 30.85 23.37 1.70
CA THR A 752 31.74 24.39 1.11
C THR A 752 32.89 24.73 2.07
N ILE A 753 33.95 25.26 1.49
CA ILE A 753 35.08 25.84 2.21
C ILE A 753 35.24 27.30 1.75
N LEU A 754 35.52 28.21 2.70
CA LEU A 754 35.73 29.63 2.42
C LEU A 754 37.16 29.86 1.98
N CYS A 755 37.35 30.41 0.76
CA CYS A 755 38.65 30.79 0.21
C CYS A 755 38.55 32.17 -0.40
N GLY A 756 39.25 33.16 0.18
CA GLY A 756 39.27 34.52 -0.35
C GLY A 756 37.90 35.22 -0.41
N GLY A 757 36.97 34.86 0.46
CA GLY A 757 35.58 35.40 0.46
C GLY A 757 34.60 34.65 -0.44
N LEU A 758 35.07 33.60 -1.15
CA LEU A 758 34.22 32.73 -1.98
C LEU A 758 33.98 31.39 -1.28
N GLU A 759 32.77 30.91 -1.32
CA GLU A 759 32.41 29.55 -0.87
C GLU A 759 32.60 28.57 -2.03
N ILE A 760 33.56 27.65 -1.88
CA ILE A 760 33.87 26.65 -2.90
C ILE A 760 33.45 25.28 -2.40
N PRO A 761 32.69 24.51 -3.18
CA PRO A 761 32.33 23.12 -2.81
C PRO A 761 33.60 22.25 -2.69
N VAL A 762 33.69 21.48 -1.61
CA VAL A 762 34.81 20.58 -1.35
C VAL A 762 34.96 19.51 -2.45
N CYS A 763 33.85 18.98 -2.93
CA CYS A 763 33.82 17.97 -4.00
C CYS A 763 34.33 18.49 -5.37
N ARG A 764 34.54 19.81 -5.52
CA ARG A 764 35.12 20.41 -6.73
C ARG A 764 36.63 20.71 -6.60
N LEU A 765 37.18 20.58 -5.40
CA LEU A 765 38.61 20.76 -5.13
C LEU A 765 39.35 19.44 -5.25
N SER A 766 40.53 19.46 -5.88
CA SER A 766 41.47 18.34 -5.75
C SER A 766 42.01 18.26 -4.31
N LEU A 767 42.56 17.11 -3.92
CA LEU A 767 43.19 16.97 -2.59
C LEU A 767 44.26 18.01 -2.35
N GLU A 768 45.09 18.31 -3.35
CA GLU A 768 46.16 19.30 -3.24
C GLU A 768 45.60 20.72 -3.00
N GLN A 769 44.53 21.09 -3.72
CA GLN A 769 43.88 22.39 -3.55
C GLN A 769 43.21 22.46 -2.15
N PHE A 770 42.52 21.42 -1.74
CA PHE A 770 41.91 21.32 -0.40
C PHE A 770 42.93 21.47 0.70
N ILE A 771 44.05 20.80 0.59
CA ILE A 771 45.15 20.88 1.56
C ILE A 771 45.75 22.31 1.55
N ALA A 772 46.04 22.92 0.41
CA ALA A 772 46.60 24.25 0.31
C ALA A 772 45.69 25.34 0.95
N ILE A 773 44.36 25.19 0.82
CA ILE A 773 43.41 26.11 1.47
C ILE A 773 43.41 25.90 2.99
N THR A 774 43.47 24.65 3.45
CA THR A 774 43.34 24.31 4.86
C THR A 774 44.67 24.38 5.63
N GLU A 775 45.79 24.48 4.92
CA GLU A 775 47.14 24.56 5.51
C GLU A 775 47.32 25.73 6.46
N ARG A 776 46.56 26.83 6.23
CA ARG A 776 46.57 28.05 7.06
C ARG A 776 45.71 27.91 8.34
N ASN A 777 44.98 26.84 8.51
CA ASN A 777 44.12 26.65 9.69
C ASN A 777 45.00 26.38 10.94
N PRO A 778 44.80 27.14 12.03
CA PRO A 778 45.60 26.99 13.25
C PRO A 778 45.52 25.57 13.86
N SER A 779 44.33 24.92 13.71
CA SER A 779 44.11 23.57 14.21
C SER A 779 45.05 22.51 13.59
N ARG A 780 45.63 22.80 12.44
CA ARG A 780 46.55 21.87 11.77
C ARG A 780 47.89 21.73 12.51
N ALA A 781 48.35 22.80 13.13
CA ALA A 781 49.52 22.76 13.97
C ALA A 781 49.36 21.92 15.26
N GLU A 782 48.11 21.74 15.71
CA GLU A 782 47.78 20.98 16.90
C GLU A 782 47.63 19.48 16.64
N LEU A 783 47.57 19.06 15.35
CA LEU A 783 47.42 17.64 14.99
C LEU A 783 48.48 16.73 15.58
N SER A 784 49.73 17.16 15.60
CA SER A 784 50.85 16.41 16.15
C SER A 784 50.73 16.14 17.66
N ARG A 785 49.95 16.95 18.38
CA ARG A 785 49.71 16.83 19.81
C ARG A 785 48.52 15.92 20.14
N LEU A 786 47.70 15.55 19.16
CA LEU A 786 46.50 14.74 19.38
C LEU A 786 46.84 13.33 19.86
N SER A 787 47.91 12.73 19.37
CA SER A 787 48.34 11.36 19.74
C SER A 787 48.70 11.21 21.23
N SER A 788 49.02 12.30 21.92
CA SER A 788 49.30 12.30 23.34
C SER A 788 48.07 12.58 24.23
N LYS A 789 46.91 12.88 23.66
CA LYS A 789 45.69 13.19 24.40
C LYS A 789 44.95 11.93 24.84
N THR A 790 44.21 12.03 25.95
CA THR A 790 43.41 10.95 26.51
C THR A 790 41.94 11.14 26.15
N ALA A 791 41.10 10.16 26.46
CA ALA A 791 39.64 10.21 26.29
C ALA A 791 38.99 11.39 27.02
N GLU A 792 39.61 11.99 28.02
CA GLU A 792 39.08 13.19 28.70
C GLU A 792 39.09 14.44 27.81
N ASN A 793 39.92 14.47 26.78
CA ASN A 793 40.08 15.58 25.82
C ASN A 793 39.32 15.37 24.52
N ILE A 794 38.34 14.49 24.49
CA ILE A 794 37.67 14.07 23.22
C ILE A 794 36.94 15.23 22.52
N ALA A 795 36.39 16.20 23.26
CA ALA A 795 35.76 17.38 22.71
C ALA A 795 36.76 18.28 21.96
N GLU A 796 37.97 18.41 22.49
CA GLU A 796 39.03 19.17 21.84
C GLU A 796 39.54 18.45 20.60
N ILE A 797 39.67 17.12 20.67
CA ILE A 797 40.01 16.27 19.51
C ILE A 797 39.00 16.45 18.40
N TYR A 798 37.69 16.41 18.73
CA TYR A 798 36.60 16.65 17.76
C TYR A 798 36.75 18.00 17.08
N HIS A 799 36.91 19.06 17.87
CA HIS A 799 37.02 20.43 17.34
C HIS A 799 38.25 20.59 16.44
N THR A 800 39.41 20.05 16.85
CA THR A 800 40.65 20.13 16.08
C THR A 800 40.48 19.42 14.73
N LEU A 801 39.99 18.19 14.72
CA LEU A 801 39.81 17.42 13.48
C LEU A 801 38.73 18.00 12.58
N ALA A 802 37.64 18.56 13.11
CA ALA A 802 36.58 19.18 12.31
C ALA A 802 37.04 20.47 11.58
N THR A 803 38.11 21.11 12.07
CA THR A 803 38.60 22.38 11.49
C THR A 803 39.98 22.27 10.82
N ALA A 804 40.71 21.17 11.01
CA ALA A 804 42.05 21.01 10.47
C ALA A 804 42.11 20.76 8.97
N GLY A 805 41.06 20.18 8.37
CA GLY A 805 41.01 19.86 6.94
C GLY A 805 42.02 18.82 6.52
N VAL A 806 41.85 17.58 6.96
CA VAL A 806 42.81 16.46 6.73
C VAL A 806 42.12 15.31 5.98
N THR A 807 42.93 14.41 5.41
CA THR A 807 42.39 13.18 4.83
C THR A 807 41.86 12.25 5.92
N LEU A 808 40.96 11.34 5.57
CA LEU A 808 40.45 10.32 6.49
C LEU A 808 41.62 9.46 7.04
N LEU A 809 42.58 9.09 6.19
CA LEU A 809 43.76 8.33 6.58
C LEU A 809 44.58 9.06 7.65
N ASN A 810 44.87 10.34 7.44
CA ASN A 810 45.61 11.14 8.40
C ASN A 810 44.85 11.32 9.72
N ALA A 811 43.56 11.55 9.66
CA ALA A 811 42.74 11.65 10.86
C ALA A 811 42.78 10.39 11.71
N LEU A 812 42.59 9.23 11.09
CA LEU A 812 42.64 7.95 11.77
C LEU A 812 44.05 7.62 12.36
N SER A 813 45.15 8.03 11.68
CA SER A 813 46.50 7.79 12.12
C SER A 813 46.94 8.66 13.31
N VAL A 814 46.41 9.88 13.41
CA VAL A 814 46.74 10.84 14.49
C VAL A 814 45.93 10.59 15.76
N LEU A 815 44.79 9.96 15.65
CA LEU A 815 43.90 9.68 16.78
C LEU A 815 44.52 8.67 17.77
N PRO A 816 44.42 8.89 19.12
CA PRO A 816 44.80 7.92 20.12
C PRO A 816 44.12 6.58 19.94
N THR A 817 44.82 5.47 20.22
CA THR A 817 44.30 4.10 19.97
C THR A 817 43.06 3.75 20.79
N GLY A 818 42.89 4.36 21.97
CA GLY A 818 41.75 4.12 22.86
C GLY A 818 40.47 4.92 22.53
N ILE A 819 40.47 5.73 21.47
CA ILE A 819 39.31 6.53 21.06
C ILE A 819 38.65 5.89 19.83
N HIS A 820 37.35 5.58 19.95
CA HIS A 820 36.54 5.05 18.87
C HIS A 820 36.04 6.15 17.96
N VAL A 821 35.54 5.80 16.79
CA VAL A 821 35.16 6.79 15.75
C VAL A 821 33.76 6.52 15.20
N ASN A 822 32.94 7.57 15.18
CA ASN A 822 31.71 7.60 14.39
C ASN A 822 31.99 8.37 13.09
N LEU A 823 32.08 7.67 11.97
CA LEU A 823 32.24 8.24 10.63
C LEU A 823 30.88 8.64 10.10
N GLN A 824 30.56 9.93 10.19
CA GLN A 824 29.34 10.49 9.59
C GLN A 824 29.63 10.89 8.15
N ILE A 825 29.13 10.08 7.21
CA ILE A 825 29.43 10.24 5.79
C ILE A 825 28.43 11.21 5.19
N LEU A 826 28.95 12.29 4.62
CA LEU A 826 28.19 13.28 3.89
C LEU A 826 28.13 12.89 2.41
N TYR A 827 26.93 12.61 1.93
CA TYR A 827 26.66 12.36 0.54
C TYR A 827 25.44 13.19 0.12
N PRO A 828 25.54 14.02 -0.95
CA PRO A 828 24.51 14.98 -1.25
C PRO A 828 23.24 14.32 -1.81
N THR A 829 22.10 14.90 -1.48
CA THR A 829 20.85 14.65 -2.16
C THR A 829 20.76 15.53 -3.43
N ALA A 830 19.88 15.20 -4.38
CA ALA A 830 19.69 15.97 -5.59
C ALA A 830 19.31 17.46 -5.32
N GLU A 831 18.65 17.72 -4.19
CA GLU A 831 18.29 19.07 -3.75
C GLU A 831 19.52 19.81 -3.20
N GLU A 832 20.35 19.15 -2.40
CA GLU A 832 21.61 19.72 -1.89
C GLU A 832 22.61 19.99 -3.02
N GLU A 833 22.68 19.09 -4.03
CA GLU A 833 23.48 19.33 -5.25
C GLU A 833 23.10 20.63 -5.94
N LYS A 834 21.81 20.92 -6.05
CA LYS A 834 21.30 22.17 -6.66
C LYS A 834 21.54 23.36 -5.75
N THR A 835 21.21 23.26 -4.47
CA THR A 835 21.28 24.37 -3.51
C THR A 835 22.71 24.88 -3.30
N HIS A 836 23.67 23.97 -3.20
CA HIS A 836 25.09 24.30 -2.97
C HIS A 836 25.94 24.25 -4.24
N ALA A 837 25.32 24.09 -5.41
CA ALA A 837 26.00 23.99 -6.71
C ALA A 837 27.15 22.95 -6.71
N LEU A 838 26.92 21.81 -6.06
CA LEU A 838 27.96 20.78 -5.86
C LEU A 838 28.37 20.11 -7.19
N GLY A 839 27.50 20.09 -8.17
CA GLY A 839 27.67 19.27 -9.38
C GLY A 839 27.21 17.83 -9.17
N PRO A 840 27.37 16.94 -10.18
CA PRO A 840 26.97 15.57 -10.05
C PRO A 840 27.79 14.85 -8.97
N ALA A 841 27.10 14.10 -8.10
CA ALA A 841 27.75 13.33 -7.05
C ALA A 841 28.64 12.20 -7.62
N LEU A 842 29.71 11.88 -6.91
CA LEU A 842 30.56 10.72 -7.20
C LEU A 842 29.72 9.42 -7.09
N ASP A 843 30.07 8.41 -7.88
CA ASP A 843 29.43 7.08 -7.77
C ASP A 843 29.54 6.55 -6.31
N ILE A 844 28.38 6.21 -5.73
CA ILE A 844 28.30 5.67 -4.36
C ILE A 844 29.23 4.47 -4.19
N ASN A 845 29.32 3.58 -5.20
CA ASN A 845 30.19 2.41 -5.12
C ASN A 845 31.66 2.77 -4.99
N LEU A 846 32.10 3.76 -5.77
CA LEU A 846 33.50 4.23 -5.74
C LEU A 846 33.83 4.92 -4.40
N PHE A 847 32.94 5.82 -3.96
CA PHE A 847 33.15 6.55 -2.72
C PHE A 847 33.17 5.62 -1.49
N VAL A 848 32.26 4.66 -1.43
CA VAL A 848 32.23 3.67 -0.35
C VAL A 848 33.47 2.78 -0.40
N ASP A 849 33.93 2.37 -1.58
CA ASP A 849 35.15 1.56 -1.74
C ASP A 849 36.39 2.31 -1.21
N GLU A 850 36.54 3.59 -1.51
CA GLU A 850 37.64 4.42 -1.02
C GLU A 850 37.62 4.55 0.52
N ILE A 851 36.44 4.81 1.11
CA ILE A 851 36.30 4.88 2.57
C ILE A 851 36.63 3.54 3.22
N LEU A 852 36.09 2.43 2.71
CA LEU A 852 36.33 1.10 3.26
C LEU A 852 37.83 0.69 3.11
N THR A 853 38.47 1.04 2.00
CA THR A 853 39.90 0.78 1.82
C THR A 853 40.71 1.45 2.90
N VAL A 854 40.51 2.75 3.16
CA VAL A 854 41.19 3.48 4.20
C VAL A 854 40.93 2.89 5.59
N VAL A 855 39.69 2.55 5.88
CA VAL A 855 39.27 2.00 7.17
C VAL A 855 39.87 0.61 7.40
N PHE A 856 39.86 -0.25 6.40
CA PHE A 856 40.38 -1.63 6.50
C PHE A 856 41.91 -1.65 6.58
N ASP A 857 42.59 -0.80 5.81
CA ASP A 857 44.04 -0.69 5.90
C ASP A 857 44.49 -0.18 7.29
N HIS A 858 43.75 0.79 7.83
CA HIS A 858 43.97 1.27 9.19
C HIS A 858 43.78 0.16 10.24
N ALA A 859 42.67 -0.61 10.14
CA ALA A 859 42.37 -1.70 11.05
C ALA A 859 43.43 -2.79 10.99
N ARG A 860 43.92 -3.16 9.79
CA ARG A 860 45.03 -4.11 9.60
C ARG A 860 46.34 -3.59 10.22
N ALA A 861 46.66 -2.32 9.99
CA ALA A 861 47.87 -1.69 10.56
C ALA A 861 47.83 -1.64 12.09
N GLN A 862 46.70 -1.33 12.69
CA GLN A 862 46.54 -1.36 14.15
C GLN A 862 46.72 -2.77 14.72
N ARG A 863 46.11 -3.78 14.09
CA ARG A 863 46.22 -5.16 14.54
C ARG A 863 47.67 -5.70 14.44
N ALA A 864 48.39 -5.31 13.42
CA ALA A 864 49.80 -5.66 13.25
C ALA A 864 50.69 -5.05 14.35
N GLN A 865 50.31 -3.90 14.92
CA GLN A 865 51.03 -3.24 16.00
C GLN A 865 50.69 -3.78 17.39
N ALA A 866 49.43 -4.11 17.63
CA ALA A 866 48.95 -4.61 18.94
C ALA A 866 47.70 -5.51 18.72
N ALA A 867 47.87 -6.81 19.00
CA ALA A 867 46.84 -7.83 18.74
C ALA A 867 45.48 -7.62 19.48
N GLN A 868 45.40 -6.73 20.44
CA GLN A 868 44.19 -6.50 21.26
C GLN A 868 43.56 -5.12 21.10
N ALA A 869 44.09 -4.21 20.30
CA ALA A 869 43.65 -2.82 20.27
C ALA A 869 43.14 -2.41 18.88
N VAL A 870 42.10 -3.08 18.39
CA VAL A 870 41.43 -2.62 17.19
C VAL A 870 40.42 -1.55 17.57
N ARG A 871 40.47 -0.39 16.90
CA ARG A 871 39.54 0.71 17.07
C ARG A 871 38.16 0.31 16.60
N SER A 872 37.14 0.48 17.44
CA SER A 872 35.74 0.33 17.00
C SER A 872 35.30 1.53 16.14
N ILE A 873 34.65 1.26 15.03
CA ILE A 873 34.16 2.26 14.07
C ILE A 873 32.67 2.05 13.83
N VAL A 874 31.93 3.14 13.81
CA VAL A 874 30.51 3.18 13.50
C VAL A 874 30.32 4.07 12.28
N PHE A 875 29.57 3.60 11.29
CA PHE A 875 29.15 4.41 10.15
C PHE A 875 27.77 5.03 10.38
N SER A 876 27.62 6.29 10.04
CA SER A 876 26.34 6.98 10.09
C SER A 876 26.17 7.89 8.87
N SER A 877 24.95 8.01 8.36
CA SER A 877 24.62 8.94 7.27
C SER A 877 23.14 9.25 7.24
N TYR A 878 22.77 10.41 6.71
CA TYR A 878 21.40 10.76 6.35
C TYR A 878 20.95 10.17 5.01
N HIS A 879 21.89 9.69 4.20
CA HIS A 879 21.62 9.19 2.87
C HIS A 879 21.38 7.67 2.88
N ALA A 880 20.10 7.25 2.77
CA ALA A 880 19.69 5.86 2.90
C ALA A 880 20.40 4.90 1.93
N LYS A 881 20.58 5.31 0.65
CA LYS A 881 21.25 4.48 -0.36
C LYS A 881 22.74 4.28 -0.08
N LEU A 882 23.40 5.28 0.52
CA LEU A 882 24.77 5.14 0.98
C LEU A 882 24.87 4.14 2.15
N CYS A 883 23.98 4.27 3.14
CA CYS A 883 23.92 3.32 4.26
C CYS A 883 23.68 1.88 3.77
N THR A 884 22.79 1.73 2.79
CA THR A 884 22.54 0.42 2.16
C THR A 884 23.80 -0.13 1.49
N ALA A 885 24.52 0.68 0.70
CA ALA A 885 25.75 0.27 0.03
C ALA A 885 26.86 -0.10 1.05
N LEU A 886 27.08 0.72 2.08
CA LEU A 886 28.01 0.43 3.17
C LEU A 886 27.68 -0.90 3.85
N ASN A 887 26.42 -1.14 4.15
CA ASN A 887 26.00 -2.34 4.84
C ASN A 887 26.18 -3.61 3.99
N TRP A 888 25.86 -3.54 2.69
CA TRP A 888 26.03 -4.68 1.78
C TRP A 888 27.49 -5.00 1.45
N LYS A 889 28.40 -4.02 1.54
CA LYS A 889 29.81 -4.21 1.16
C LYS A 889 30.71 -4.77 2.27
N GLN A 890 30.25 -4.78 3.53
CA GLN A 890 31.09 -5.21 4.65
C GLN A 890 30.28 -5.69 5.86
N PRO A 891 30.75 -6.70 6.63
CA PRO A 891 30.09 -7.23 7.83
C PRO A 891 30.68 -6.74 9.15
N ASN A 892 31.78 -5.94 9.14
CA ASN A 892 32.59 -5.69 10.32
C ASN A 892 32.13 -4.50 11.16
N PHE A 893 31.56 -3.47 10.54
CA PHE A 893 31.22 -2.22 11.21
C PHE A 893 29.71 -1.91 11.11
N PRO A 894 29.06 -1.49 12.22
CA PRO A 894 27.65 -1.18 12.23
C PRO A 894 27.34 0.09 11.45
N VAL A 895 26.19 0.09 10.78
CA VAL A 895 25.70 1.23 9.99
C VAL A 895 24.39 1.73 10.60
N PHE A 896 24.33 3.03 10.89
CA PHE A 896 23.17 3.73 11.39
C PHE A 896 22.63 4.70 10.36
N LEU A 897 21.32 4.70 10.16
CA LEU A 897 20.64 5.69 9.33
C LEU A 897 20.17 6.86 10.20
N CYS A 898 20.59 8.08 9.85
CA CYS A 898 20.23 9.29 10.58
C CYS A 898 18.91 9.88 10.08
N ASN A 899 18.14 10.43 11.02
CA ASN A 899 16.88 11.14 10.73
C ASN A 899 16.81 12.42 11.58
N ASP A 900 16.53 13.55 10.94
CA ASP A 900 16.45 14.86 11.59
C ASP A 900 15.03 15.46 11.49
N LEU A 901 14.01 14.64 11.33
CA LEU A 901 12.62 15.08 11.31
C LEU A 901 12.30 15.94 12.55
N GLY A 902 11.74 17.12 12.33
CA GLY A 902 11.40 18.05 13.40
C GLY A 902 12.57 18.93 13.91
N ARG A 903 13.76 18.82 13.32
CA ARG A 903 14.89 19.68 13.64
C ARG A 903 14.77 21.03 12.91
N GLU A 904 14.93 22.12 13.66
CA GLU A 904 15.06 23.46 13.11
C GLU A 904 16.55 23.77 12.82
N GLY A 905 16.87 24.06 11.56
CA GLY A 905 18.23 24.38 11.09
C GLY A 905 19.07 23.19 10.64
N SER A 906 20.05 23.44 9.78
CA SER A 906 20.94 22.41 9.24
C SER A 906 22.09 22.10 10.20
N LEU A 907 22.44 20.81 10.36
CA LEU A 907 23.64 20.35 11.09
C LEU A 907 24.95 20.83 10.45
N VAL A 908 24.97 21.10 9.17
CA VAL A 908 26.12 21.47 8.37
C VAL A 908 25.98 22.92 7.95
N GLY A 909 26.28 23.82 8.91
CA GLY A 909 26.64 25.23 8.68
C GLY A 909 26.06 26.01 7.52
N SER A 910 24.91 25.71 7.03
CA SER A 910 24.21 26.49 6.02
C SER A 910 22.88 27.02 6.55
N GLN A 911 22.57 28.22 6.12
CA GLN A 911 21.33 28.92 6.39
C GLN A 911 20.15 27.98 6.16
N SER A 912 19.12 28.10 6.98
CA SER A 912 17.89 27.32 6.95
C SER A 912 17.33 27.17 5.54
N VAL A 913 17.70 26.14 4.83
CA VAL A 913 16.92 25.66 3.72
C VAL A 913 15.86 24.78 4.35
N GLN A 914 14.60 25.14 4.18
CA GLN A 914 13.49 24.26 4.45
C GLN A 914 13.67 23.07 3.51
N SER A 915 14.41 22.08 3.95
CA SER A 915 14.64 20.89 3.14
C SER A 915 13.40 20.00 3.27
N SER A 916 12.55 20.03 2.26
CA SER A 916 11.62 18.94 1.92
C SER A 916 12.38 17.67 1.50
N GLY A 917 13.71 17.68 1.61
CA GLY A 917 14.58 16.60 1.20
C GLY A 917 14.55 15.40 2.15
N ARG A 918 15.03 14.25 1.68
CA ARG A 918 15.05 12.92 2.31
C ARG A 918 15.70 12.82 3.69
N ARG A 919 16.33 13.87 4.22
CA ARG A 919 16.85 13.93 5.60
C ARG A 919 15.75 13.92 6.64
N SER A 920 14.58 14.48 6.29
CA SER A 920 13.39 14.55 7.13
C SER A 920 12.35 13.51 6.72
N ALA A 921 12.78 12.36 6.20
CA ALA A 921 11.88 11.27 5.85
C ALA A 921 11.04 10.83 7.07
N SER A 922 9.87 10.26 6.81
CA SER A 922 9.01 9.73 7.86
C SER A 922 9.76 8.68 8.71
N VAL A 923 9.49 8.63 10.00
CA VAL A 923 10.09 7.62 10.89
C VAL A 923 9.74 6.21 10.38
N LYS A 924 8.55 6.01 9.87
CA LYS A 924 8.06 4.76 9.26
C LYS A 924 8.94 4.32 8.08
N GLU A 925 9.25 5.24 7.17
CA GLU A 925 10.09 4.93 6.01
C GLU A 925 11.52 4.59 6.41
N VAL A 926 12.10 5.37 7.33
CA VAL A 926 13.47 5.13 7.83
C VAL A 926 13.57 3.79 8.55
N VAL A 927 12.57 3.43 9.36
CA VAL A 927 12.47 2.11 10.01
C VAL A 927 12.37 1.00 8.95
N ARG A 928 11.53 1.17 7.94
CA ARG A 928 11.38 0.20 6.84
C ARG A 928 12.70 -0.02 6.09
N ILE A 929 13.38 1.06 5.72
CA ILE A 929 14.68 0.99 5.03
C ILE A 929 15.71 0.27 5.89
N ALA A 930 15.79 0.62 7.19
CA ALA A 930 16.70 -0.01 8.11
C ALA A 930 16.44 -1.51 8.28
N GLN A 931 15.17 -1.93 8.35
CA GLN A 931 14.79 -3.34 8.41
C GLN A 931 15.09 -4.10 7.12
N THR A 932 14.65 -3.56 5.97
CA THR A 932 14.81 -4.22 4.66
C THR A 932 16.29 -4.44 4.33
N ASN A 933 17.15 -3.51 4.72
CA ASN A 933 18.58 -3.57 4.48
C ASN A 933 19.40 -4.07 5.67
N ASN A 934 18.78 -4.56 6.73
CA ASN A 934 19.44 -5.06 7.93
C ASN A 934 20.44 -4.08 8.58
N LEU A 935 20.16 -2.78 8.59
CA LEU A 935 20.98 -1.80 9.27
C LEU A 935 20.94 -2.04 10.79
N MET A 936 22.01 -1.62 11.51
CA MET A 936 22.08 -1.77 12.95
C MET A 936 20.97 -1.00 13.66
N GLY A 937 20.70 0.24 13.26
CA GLY A 937 19.74 1.07 13.93
C GLY A 937 19.59 2.46 13.33
N LEU A 938 19.00 3.34 14.12
CA LEU A 938 18.70 4.71 13.75
C LEU A 938 19.39 5.70 14.70
N MET A 939 19.73 6.88 14.16
CA MET A 939 20.10 8.05 14.93
C MET A 939 19.04 9.12 14.70
N CYS A 940 18.21 9.40 15.70
CA CYS A 940 17.09 10.32 15.60
C CYS A 940 17.30 11.59 16.45
N TYR A 941 16.77 12.70 15.97
CA TYR A 941 16.82 13.98 16.67
C TYR A 941 16.15 13.89 18.07
N SER A 942 16.83 14.42 19.10
CA SER A 942 16.34 14.37 20.49
C SER A 942 14.98 15.02 20.70
N GLY A 943 14.77 16.21 20.11
CA GLY A 943 13.52 16.93 20.22
C GLY A 943 12.31 16.14 19.72
N LEU A 944 12.46 15.34 18.65
CA LEU A 944 11.41 14.45 18.15
C LEU A 944 11.08 13.35 19.18
N LEU A 945 12.10 12.69 19.73
CA LEU A 945 11.90 11.59 20.68
C LEU A 945 11.37 12.09 22.03
N GLU A 946 11.74 13.31 22.43
CA GLU A 946 11.23 13.95 23.65
C GLU A 946 9.77 14.43 23.49
N MET A 947 9.40 14.92 22.28
CA MET A 947 8.02 15.29 21.97
C MET A 947 7.09 14.09 21.88
N VAL A 948 7.59 12.97 21.35
CA VAL A 948 6.79 11.77 21.10
C VAL A 948 7.53 10.53 21.61
N PRO A 949 7.55 10.30 22.94
CA PRO A 949 8.27 9.15 23.53
C PRO A 949 7.81 7.78 23.02
N ALA A 950 6.56 7.64 22.57
CA ALA A 950 6.02 6.42 22.00
C ALA A 950 6.73 5.96 20.71
N LEU A 951 7.45 6.86 20.00
CA LEU A 951 8.28 6.49 18.86
C LEU A 951 9.44 5.57 19.26
N VAL A 952 9.97 5.71 20.48
CA VAL A 952 11.05 4.86 20.99
C VAL A 952 10.60 3.39 21.01
N ASP A 953 9.44 3.12 21.60
CA ASP A 953 8.87 1.76 21.66
C ASP A 953 8.53 1.23 20.25
N ALA A 954 8.01 2.10 19.38
CA ALA A 954 7.71 1.74 18.02
C ALA A 954 8.99 1.31 17.25
N ILE A 955 10.07 2.08 17.32
CA ILE A 955 11.34 1.77 16.67
C ILE A 955 11.96 0.48 17.26
N LYS A 956 11.97 0.36 18.59
CA LYS A 956 12.52 -0.81 19.30
C LYS A 956 11.74 -2.09 18.98
N SER A 957 10.43 -2.02 18.80
CA SER A 957 9.61 -3.18 18.41
C SER A 957 10.00 -3.81 17.06
N HIS A 958 10.76 -3.05 16.24
CA HIS A 958 11.28 -3.51 14.95
C HIS A 958 12.73 -4.08 15.07
N GLY A 959 13.26 -4.22 16.29
CA GLY A 959 14.60 -4.79 16.52
C GLY A 959 15.75 -3.88 16.08
N LEU A 960 15.58 -2.57 16.14
CA LEU A 960 16.60 -1.58 15.78
C LEU A 960 17.22 -0.94 17.01
N ALA A 961 18.53 -0.71 16.98
CA ALA A 961 19.21 0.11 17.97
C ALA A 961 18.85 1.59 17.75
N LEU A 962 18.65 2.33 18.83
CA LEU A 962 18.22 3.74 18.76
C LEU A 962 19.22 4.65 19.47
N VAL A 963 19.78 5.58 18.71
CA VAL A 963 20.66 6.65 19.20
C VAL A 963 19.87 7.97 19.20
N MET A 964 19.93 8.67 20.33
CA MET A 964 19.36 10.02 20.48
C MET A 964 20.41 11.07 20.09
N ASP A 965 20.14 11.90 19.09
CA ASP A 965 21.03 12.98 18.67
C ASP A 965 20.69 14.31 19.37
N LYS A 966 21.55 14.69 20.32
CA LYS A 966 21.55 15.96 21.08
C LYS A 966 22.62 16.96 20.61
N SER A 967 23.17 16.77 19.43
CA SER A 967 24.31 17.56 18.94
C SER A 967 24.04 19.05 18.75
N THR A 968 22.78 19.46 18.67
CA THR A 968 22.36 20.89 18.51
C THR A 968 21.95 21.56 19.80
N GLU A 969 21.85 20.81 20.92
CA GLU A 969 21.51 21.40 22.20
C GLU A 969 22.70 22.22 22.74
N THR A 970 22.43 23.52 23.11
CA THR A 970 23.44 24.35 23.77
C THR A 970 23.82 23.73 25.11
N PRO A 971 25.12 23.60 25.39
CA PRO A 971 25.55 23.06 26.68
C PRO A 971 25.13 24.02 27.79
N HIS A 972 24.07 23.73 28.54
CA HIS A 972 23.82 24.38 29.83
C HIS A 972 24.93 23.99 30.78
N ALA A 973 25.62 25.02 31.27
CA ALA A 973 26.81 24.96 32.09
C ALA A 973 26.69 23.96 33.24
N SER A 974 27.42 22.86 33.20
CA SER A 974 28.33 22.33 34.19
C SER A 974 28.89 21.00 33.75
N PRO A 975 30.24 20.85 33.66
CA PRO A 975 30.91 19.58 33.38
C PRO A 975 31.04 18.79 34.69
N GLN A 976 30.00 18.27 35.24
CA GLN A 976 30.08 17.29 36.33
C GLN A 976 29.21 16.10 36.02
N THR A 977 29.92 15.00 35.74
CA THR A 977 29.57 13.60 36.03
C THR A 977 28.17 13.36 36.63
N GLN A 978 27.12 13.59 35.90
CA GLN A 978 25.85 12.98 36.24
C GLN A 978 25.65 11.73 35.36
N PRO A 979 25.39 10.57 36.01
CA PRO A 979 24.92 9.40 35.31
C PRO A 979 23.61 9.82 34.61
N PHE A 980 23.45 9.43 33.36
CA PHE A 980 22.36 9.69 32.46
C PHE A 980 21.11 10.29 33.15
N PRO A 981 20.77 11.59 32.98
CA PRO A 981 19.45 12.04 33.33
C PRO A 981 18.46 11.25 32.49
N ASN A 982 17.45 10.68 33.12
CA ASN A 982 16.45 9.77 32.61
C ASN A 982 15.88 10.26 31.26
N GLY A 983 16.52 9.92 30.15
CA GLY A 983 15.92 9.96 28.84
C GLY A 983 14.82 8.88 28.75
N PRO A 984 13.97 8.87 27.70
CA PRO A 984 12.99 7.82 27.50
C PRO A 984 13.68 6.46 27.61
N LYS A 985 13.10 5.51 28.32
CA LYS A 985 13.61 4.14 28.43
C LYS A 985 13.68 3.56 27.00
N GLY A 986 14.73 2.81 26.67
CA GLY A 986 14.90 2.17 25.36
C GLY A 986 15.88 2.90 24.41
N ILE A 987 16.56 3.94 24.86
CA ILE A 987 17.65 4.60 24.13
C ILE A 987 18.95 3.82 24.36
N ASP A 988 19.60 3.40 23.28
CA ASP A 988 20.85 2.59 23.34
C ASP A 988 22.10 3.46 23.32
N GLY A 989 22.03 4.68 22.81
CA GLY A 989 23.16 5.59 22.78
C GLY A 989 22.74 7.06 22.68
N VAL A 990 23.65 7.95 23.00
CA VAL A 990 23.43 9.40 22.94
C VAL A 990 24.60 10.09 22.25
N LEU A 991 24.31 10.88 21.22
CA LEU A 991 25.25 11.76 20.55
C LEU A 991 25.14 13.18 21.13
N ARG A 992 26.22 13.66 21.77
CA ARG A 992 26.23 14.95 22.50
C ARG A 992 26.71 16.10 21.62
N SER A 993 26.49 17.34 22.11
CA SER A 993 26.84 18.59 21.41
C SER A 993 28.29 18.72 20.95
N HIS A 994 29.22 18.07 21.66
CA HIS A 994 30.64 18.06 21.30
C HIS A 994 31.03 16.92 20.33
N GLY A 995 30.06 16.37 19.59
CA GLY A 995 30.28 15.29 18.62
C GLY A 995 30.73 13.95 19.26
N ILE A 996 30.38 13.71 20.51
CA ILE A 996 30.71 12.50 21.23
C ILE A 996 29.50 11.59 21.25
N LEU A 997 29.61 10.42 20.63
CA LEU A 997 28.62 9.36 20.71
C LEU A 997 29.03 8.37 21.79
N ARG A 998 28.15 8.09 22.75
CA ARG A 998 28.34 7.09 23.79
C ARG A 998 27.15 6.12 23.79
N PHE A 999 27.46 4.84 23.77
CA PHE A 999 26.46 3.77 23.93
C PHE A 999 26.33 3.37 25.41
N ASN A 1000 25.17 2.85 25.77
CA ASN A 1000 24.91 2.28 27.09
C ASN A 1000 25.66 0.94 27.25
N ASP A 1001 26.00 0.55 28.46
CA ASP A 1001 26.75 -0.68 28.71
C ASP A 1001 25.98 -1.96 28.37
N SER A 1002 24.61 -1.87 28.26
CA SER A 1002 23.74 -2.93 27.79
C SER A 1002 22.85 -2.37 26.70
N ILE A 1003 22.96 -2.90 25.49
CA ILE A 1003 22.07 -2.57 24.38
C ILE A 1003 21.01 -3.65 24.32
N ASP A 1004 19.79 -3.33 24.74
CA ASP A 1004 18.61 -4.18 24.61
C ASP A 1004 17.96 -3.90 23.24
N MET A 1005 18.13 -4.81 22.28
CA MET A 1005 17.54 -4.73 20.96
C MET A 1005 16.31 -5.62 20.81
#